data_c0295394412538e28138312995624910
#
_entry.id   c0295394412538e28138312995624910
#
_cell.length_a   1.000
_cell.length_b   1.000
_cell.length_c   1.000
_cell.angle_alpha   90.00
_cell.angle_beta   90.00
_cell.angle_gamma   90.00
#
_symmetry.space_group_name_H-M   'P 1'
#
loop_
_entity.id
_entity.type
_entity.pdbx_description
1 polymer ?
#
loop_
_entity_poly.entity_id
_entity_poly.type
_entity_poly.pdbx_seq_one_letter_code
_entity_poly.pdbx_strand_id
1 'polypeptide(L)'
;MELKNYQKKVIADLQNYLHSLKQSANLAEAWKNYWQTKDIAVGNGGVPAYKDNIQGVPAVCMKVPTGGGKTFLACSAIKHIFDFMPAEKPKLVVWLVPSDPILEQTLKNLSNPDHPYKQALDRDFGGRVQVLNKAMLLNGQGFSADSVQHILTICVLSFDSLRINSGRRYDRKIYQENSNLADFAAFYKNDEVLLEGTPETALIQVLRHLRPVTIVDESHNATSALSVEMLNNIYPSFILELTATPKSNSNVVSYVDARELKKENMVKLPVIVYKRNSRESVIADAIQLRGKLEQKALEEEAVTGNYIRPIVLFQAQPRSNDDNTTFDKIKNLLLEIGIPEEEIAIKTGEKNDLKNVDLLSKACAVRYIITVNALKEGWDCPFAYILASLANKTSAVDVEQILGRVLRQPYTRQHQHFLLNSSHVLSCSNDFRNTLDSIVKGLNGAGFSRKDYRVGGDEDVPVQEQQPQPQPQQEELFNNENAVENNNDDDFTDVTPENIKEQIDNTDEQSQSLTDMENQAEQQTQKYTEETSGENFMGGTEAQMQHRFKIRTENIESAQALRLPKFCIKADFGLFDDGAFNYLEPENLLEGFRLTGQDANVNFKLASGEMYSVDIAQSGEAVPQYRMVTDSDKKKLREYLDSLPQERQIATCIDAICAVINRKNAYRSTDIRDYVKRVIDGLHSDDLLAMLTAKETYAKKIQEKIDKLAAVYKQKRFMQLLDEGEIECCERYEVPDFITPLDFTDALPKSLYEAEKNDMNEYEHKVLDVIIGQSNIVWWHRIIERQGFCINGFINHYPDFLVLTKNGKVLLIEAKGDHLANDDSENKLILGRKWQEAAGRDYRYMMVFEKKEFQHDGAYTLDEFAEVIKKL
;
A
#
# COMPACT_ATOMS: atom_id res chain seq x y z
N MET A 1 -5.36 -12.80 -28.35
CA MET A 1 -6.01 -12.65 -27.01
C MET A 1 -6.95 -11.47 -27.08
N GLU A 2 -8.19 -11.62 -26.58
CA GLU A 2 -9.16 -10.54 -26.49
C GLU A 2 -9.31 -10.07 -25.05
N LEU A 3 -9.72 -8.81 -24.87
CA LEU A 3 -10.04 -8.27 -23.55
C LEU A 3 -11.25 -8.98 -22.95
N LYS A 4 -11.15 -9.38 -21.70
CA LYS A 4 -12.26 -9.87 -20.88
C LYS A 4 -13.27 -8.74 -20.60
N ASN A 5 -14.49 -9.08 -20.17
CA ASN A 5 -15.55 -8.07 -20.00
C ASN A 5 -15.17 -6.98 -18.98
N TYR A 6 -14.59 -7.35 -17.83
CA TYR A 6 -14.10 -6.36 -16.86
C TYR A 6 -12.97 -5.50 -17.44
N GLN A 7 -12.09 -6.06 -18.27
CA GLN A 7 -11.01 -5.30 -18.91
C GLN A 7 -11.56 -4.30 -19.94
N LYS A 8 -12.60 -4.67 -20.69
CA LYS A 8 -13.31 -3.73 -21.59
C LYS A 8 -13.92 -2.57 -20.80
N LYS A 9 -14.49 -2.85 -19.61
CA LYS A 9 -15.04 -1.82 -18.72
C LYS A 9 -13.93 -0.87 -18.24
N VAL A 10 -12.78 -1.40 -17.82
CA VAL A 10 -11.62 -0.58 -17.38
C VAL A 10 -11.13 0.34 -18.51
N ILE A 11 -11.05 -0.17 -19.75
CA ILE A 11 -10.68 0.65 -20.91
C ILE A 11 -11.75 1.70 -21.22
N ALA A 12 -13.04 1.36 -21.13
CA ALA A 12 -14.13 2.33 -21.30
C ALA A 12 -14.09 3.44 -20.23
N ASP A 13 -13.76 3.10 -18.98
CA ASP A 13 -13.56 4.08 -17.90
C ASP A 13 -12.43 5.07 -18.24
N LEU A 14 -11.30 4.57 -18.74
CA LEU A 14 -10.21 5.42 -19.23
C LEU A 14 -10.69 6.34 -20.38
N GLN A 15 -11.38 5.81 -21.37
CA GLN A 15 -11.89 6.57 -22.52
C GLN A 15 -12.84 7.69 -22.07
N ASN A 16 -13.74 7.41 -21.12
CA ASN A 16 -14.66 8.38 -20.55
C ASN A 16 -13.92 9.49 -19.81
N TYR A 17 -12.87 9.14 -19.03
CA TYR A 17 -12.03 10.15 -18.39
C TYR A 17 -11.27 11.00 -19.40
N LEU A 18 -10.67 10.40 -20.44
CA LEU A 18 -10.00 11.13 -21.52
C LEU A 18 -10.99 12.06 -22.26
N HIS A 19 -12.24 11.66 -22.42
CA HIS A 19 -13.28 12.52 -22.97
C HIS A 19 -13.58 13.72 -22.08
N SER A 20 -13.72 13.48 -20.78
CA SER A 20 -13.89 14.57 -19.78
C SER A 20 -12.71 15.56 -19.77
N LEU A 21 -11.46 15.06 -19.93
CA LEU A 21 -10.28 15.91 -20.08
C LEU A 21 -10.35 16.86 -21.29
N LYS A 22 -10.89 16.41 -22.42
CA LYS A 22 -11.05 17.27 -23.61
C LYS A 22 -12.08 18.39 -23.43
N GLN A 23 -13.04 18.20 -22.55
CA GLN A 23 -14.17 19.11 -22.35
C GLN A 23 -14.01 20.04 -21.18
N SER A 24 -12.98 19.86 -20.34
CA SER A 24 -12.79 20.61 -19.10
C SER A 24 -11.62 21.57 -19.19
N ALA A 25 -11.70 22.68 -18.46
CA ALA A 25 -10.66 23.70 -18.44
C ALA A 25 -9.41 23.29 -17.64
N ASN A 26 -9.57 22.38 -16.65
CA ASN A 26 -8.48 21.92 -15.79
C ASN A 26 -8.72 20.47 -15.30
N LEU A 27 -7.69 19.88 -14.69
CA LEU A 27 -7.71 18.47 -14.25
C LEU A 27 -8.74 18.18 -13.15
N ALA A 28 -8.94 19.11 -12.23
CA ALA A 28 -9.91 18.94 -11.14
C ALA A 28 -11.35 18.96 -11.68
N GLU A 29 -11.65 19.83 -12.63
CA GLU A 29 -12.95 19.88 -13.31
C GLU A 29 -13.18 18.61 -14.14
N ALA A 30 -12.17 18.15 -14.88
CA ALA A 30 -12.25 16.89 -15.64
C ALA A 30 -12.56 15.69 -14.74
N TRP A 31 -11.93 15.64 -13.58
CA TRP A 31 -12.16 14.62 -12.57
C TRP A 31 -13.58 14.66 -12.03
N LYS A 32 -14.07 15.86 -11.69
CA LYS A 32 -15.45 16.07 -11.23
C LYS A 32 -16.46 15.65 -12.29
N ASN A 33 -16.27 16.08 -13.53
CA ASN A 33 -17.17 15.77 -14.65
C ASN A 33 -17.20 14.27 -14.92
N TYR A 34 -16.05 13.58 -14.91
CA TYR A 34 -15.96 12.12 -15.08
C TYR A 34 -16.79 11.38 -14.02
N TRP A 35 -16.62 11.72 -12.73
CA TRP A 35 -17.34 11.04 -11.66
C TRP A 35 -18.83 11.39 -11.65
N GLN A 36 -19.17 12.59 -12.08
CA GLN A 36 -20.55 13.01 -12.22
C GLN A 36 -21.32 12.21 -13.30
N THR A 37 -20.65 11.73 -14.36
CA THR A 37 -21.27 10.82 -15.35
C THR A 37 -21.61 9.45 -14.76
N LYS A 38 -21.04 9.10 -13.61
CA LYS A 38 -21.29 7.86 -12.86
C LYS A 38 -22.21 8.09 -11.64
N ASP A 39 -22.81 9.26 -11.50
CA ASP A 39 -23.61 9.68 -10.34
C ASP A 39 -22.82 9.62 -9.01
N ILE A 40 -21.51 9.90 -9.06
CA ILE A 40 -20.61 9.84 -7.92
C ILE A 40 -20.11 11.24 -7.59
N ALA A 41 -20.28 11.67 -6.33
CA ALA A 41 -19.76 12.93 -5.86
C ALA A 41 -18.22 12.90 -5.70
N VAL A 42 -17.57 14.05 -5.93
CA VAL A 42 -16.15 14.26 -5.62
C VAL A 42 -16.05 15.11 -4.35
N GLY A 43 -15.27 14.64 -3.37
CA GLY A 43 -15.25 15.24 -2.02
C GLY A 43 -16.43 14.77 -1.15
N ASN A 44 -16.58 15.31 0.03
CA ASN A 44 -17.71 15.14 0.97
C ASN A 44 -18.44 13.77 0.89
N GLY A 45 -17.74 12.67 1.29
CA GLY A 45 -18.33 11.32 1.29
C GLY A 45 -18.32 10.57 -0.06
N GLY A 46 -17.83 11.19 -1.13
CA GLY A 46 -17.61 10.54 -2.42
C GLY A 46 -16.15 10.16 -2.67
N VAL A 47 -15.76 10.12 -3.95
CA VAL A 47 -14.35 9.90 -4.29
C VAL A 47 -13.49 11.10 -3.87
N PRO A 48 -12.21 10.88 -3.49
CA PRO A 48 -11.31 11.99 -3.16
C PRO A 48 -11.19 13.00 -4.31
N ALA A 49 -10.95 14.26 -3.98
CA ALA A 49 -10.60 15.28 -4.96
C ALA A 49 -9.36 14.86 -5.77
N TYR A 50 -9.27 15.31 -7.01
CA TYR A 50 -8.12 15.04 -7.88
C TYR A 50 -6.83 15.54 -7.22
N LYS A 51 -5.80 14.71 -7.26
CA LYS A 51 -4.47 15.01 -6.73
C LYS A 51 -3.52 15.31 -7.88
N ASP A 52 -3.16 16.59 -8.00
CA ASP A 52 -2.22 17.07 -9.01
C ASP A 52 -0.77 16.84 -8.55
N ASN A 53 -0.35 15.56 -8.48
CA ASN A 53 0.97 15.16 -8.00
C ASN A 53 2.12 15.72 -8.85
N ILE A 54 1.89 15.93 -10.14
CA ILE A 54 2.80 16.54 -11.11
C ILE A 54 2.01 17.65 -11.81
N GLN A 55 2.33 18.87 -11.50
CA GLN A 55 1.53 20.04 -11.88
C GLN A 55 1.12 20.04 -13.36
N GLY A 56 -0.17 20.00 -13.61
CA GLY A 56 -0.75 20.05 -14.95
C GLY A 56 -0.58 18.77 -15.79
N VAL A 57 -0.10 17.65 -15.20
CA VAL A 57 0.04 16.37 -15.89
C VAL A 57 -1.12 15.45 -15.51
N PRO A 58 -1.97 15.03 -16.48
CA PRO A 58 -3.03 14.06 -16.20
C PRO A 58 -2.45 12.74 -15.68
N ALA A 59 -2.89 12.32 -14.50
CA ALA A 59 -2.47 11.07 -13.87
C ALA A 59 -3.69 10.28 -13.40
N VAL A 60 -3.80 9.02 -13.81
CA VAL A 60 -4.88 8.12 -13.40
C VAL A 60 -4.36 6.75 -13.00
N CYS A 61 -5.07 6.10 -12.09
CA CYS A 61 -4.76 4.78 -11.59
C CYS A 61 -5.89 3.80 -11.94
N MET A 62 -5.53 2.64 -12.48
CA MET A 62 -6.42 1.49 -12.61
C MET A 62 -6.13 0.51 -11.48
N LYS A 63 -7.08 0.35 -10.55
CA LYS A 63 -6.97 -0.68 -9.52
C LYS A 63 -7.43 -2.01 -10.06
N VAL A 64 -6.49 -2.94 -10.24
CA VAL A 64 -6.73 -4.29 -10.73
C VAL A 64 -5.99 -5.30 -9.85
N PRO A 65 -6.66 -6.29 -9.24
CA PRO A 65 -6.02 -7.29 -8.42
C PRO A 65 -4.91 -8.05 -9.14
N THR A 66 -4.01 -8.67 -8.39
CA THR A 66 -2.99 -9.56 -8.94
C THR A 66 -3.65 -10.71 -9.72
N GLY A 67 -3.09 -11.05 -10.89
CA GLY A 67 -3.72 -12.01 -11.81
C GLY A 67 -4.74 -11.40 -12.78
N GLY A 68 -5.14 -10.14 -12.63
CA GLY A 68 -6.13 -9.47 -13.48
C GLY A 68 -5.61 -8.95 -14.83
N GLY A 69 -4.39 -9.28 -15.25
CA GLY A 69 -3.86 -8.92 -16.58
C GLY A 69 -3.51 -7.43 -16.73
N LYS A 70 -2.98 -6.79 -15.67
CA LYS A 70 -2.56 -5.37 -15.65
C LYS A 70 -1.73 -4.98 -16.85
N THR A 71 -0.69 -5.76 -17.20
CA THR A 71 0.21 -5.49 -18.33
C THR A 71 -0.52 -5.50 -19.67
N PHE A 72 -1.48 -6.40 -19.85
CA PHE A 72 -2.31 -6.45 -21.08
C PHE A 72 -3.25 -5.26 -21.18
N LEU A 73 -3.83 -4.84 -20.05
CA LEU A 73 -4.62 -3.61 -19.98
C LEU A 73 -3.79 -2.38 -20.35
N ALA A 74 -2.56 -2.27 -19.83
CA ALA A 74 -1.66 -1.18 -20.17
C ALA A 74 -1.36 -1.14 -21.67
N CYS A 75 -1.03 -2.28 -22.29
CA CYS A 75 -0.82 -2.37 -23.74
C CYS A 75 -2.05 -1.86 -24.53
N SER A 76 -3.25 -2.26 -24.09
CA SER A 76 -4.51 -1.85 -24.74
C SER A 76 -4.85 -0.37 -24.51
N ALA A 77 -4.43 0.22 -23.38
CA ALA A 77 -4.67 1.61 -23.02
C ALA A 77 -3.84 2.60 -23.86
N ILE A 78 -2.63 2.21 -24.28
CA ILE A 78 -1.67 3.09 -24.98
C ILE A 78 -2.29 3.76 -26.19
N LYS A 79 -2.99 3.01 -27.05
CA LYS A 79 -3.63 3.57 -28.25
C LYS A 79 -4.65 4.65 -27.90
N HIS A 80 -5.52 4.42 -26.93
CA HIS A 80 -6.55 5.36 -26.50
C HIS A 80 -5.94 6.65 -25.94
N ILE A 81 -4.83 6.54 -25.22
CA ILE A 81 -4.09 7.71 -24.71
C ILE A 81 -3.49 8.51 -25.87
N PHE A 82 -2.86 7.88 -26.85
CA PHE A 82 -2.33 8.59 -28.02
C PHE A 82 -3.40 9.15 -28.95
N ASP A 83 -4.55 8.49 -29.10
CA ASP A 83 -5.70 9.01 -29.85
C ASP A 83 -6.31 10.28 -29.20
N PHE A 84 -6.09 10.45 -27.90
CA PHE A 84 -6.47 11.66 -27.17
C PHE A 84 -5.48 12.82 -27.41
N MET A 85 -4.20 12.53 -27.66
CA MET A 85 -3.14 13.52 -27.82
C MET A 85 -3.10 14.12 -29.21
N PRO A 86 -2.44 15.29 -29.41
CA PRO A 86 -2.17 15.83 -30.73
C PRO A 86 -1.43 14.83 -31.63
N ALA A 87 -1.77 14.83 -32.92
CA ALA A 87 -1.23 13.86 -33.90
C ALA A 87 0.30 13.97 -34.06
N GLU A 88 0.85 15.18 -33.87
CA GLU A 88 2.27 15.50 -33.96
C GLU A 88 3.08 15.04 -32.75
N LYS A 89 2.42 14.58 -31.70
CA LYS A 89 3.06 14.12 -30.49
C LYS A 89 3.95 12.91 -30.75
N PRO A 90 5.25 12.94 -30.33
CA PRO A 90 6.12 11.77 -30.41
C PRO A 90 5.49 10.56 -29.70
N LYS A 91 5.51 9.40 -30.37
CA LYS A 91 4.90 8.17 -29.84
C LYS A 91 5.88 7.45 -28.92
N LEU A 92 6.17 8.08 -27.79
CA LEU A 92 7.10 7.58 -26.79
C LEU A 92 6.37 7.17 -25.50
N VAL A 93 6.62 5.96 -25.05
CA VAL A 93 6.16 5.41 -23.76
C VAL A 93 7.37 5.12 -22.89
N VAL A 94 7.36 5.60 -21.65
CA VAL A 94 8.28 5.15 -20.60
C VAL A 94 7.51 4.20 -19.69
N TRP A 95 7.90 2.94 -19.70
CA TRP A 95 7.31 1.89 -18.88
C TRP A 95 8.20 1.64 -17.66
N LEU A 96 7.72 2.03 -16.48
CA LEU A 96 8.43 1.90 -15.21
C LEU A 96 8.01 0.64 -14.47
N VAL A 97 9.00 -0.15 -14.06
CA VAL A 97 8.79 -1.39 -13.30
C VAL A 97 9.61 -1.37 -12.00
N PRO A 98 9.17 -2.07 -10.95
CA PRO A 98 9.82 -1.99 -9.64
C PRO A 98 11.19 -2.66 -9.56
N SER A 99 11.46 -3.71 -10.37
CA SER A 99 12.65 -4.53 -10.23
C SER A 99 13.19 -5.08 -11.54
N ASP A 100 14.44 -5.51 -11.54
CA ASP A 100 15.13 -6.05 -12.71
C ASP A 100 14.50 -7.38 -13.22
N PRO A 101 14.05 -8.33 -12.37
CA PRO A 101 13.34 -9.52 -12.88
C PRO A 101 12.04 -9.17 -13.62
N ILE A 102 11.27 -8.20 -13.13
CA ILE A 102 10.04 -7.72 -13.82
C ILE A 102 10.42 -6.99 -15.09
N LEU A 103 11.53 -6.22 -15.08
CA LEU A 103 12.06 -5.54 -16.27
C LEU A 103 12.39 -6.54 -17.37
N GLU A 104 13.15 -7.60 -17.07
CA GLU A 104 13.51 -8.66 -18.02
C GLU A 104 12.26 -9.37 -18.56
N GLN A 105 11.32 -9.71 -17.70
CA GLN A 105 10.05 -10.33 -18.10
C GLN A 105 9.23 -9.41 -19.00
N THR A 106 9.12 -8.14 -18.66
CA THR A 106 8.36 -7.16 -19.45
C THR A 106 9.00 -6.95 -20.82
N LEU A 107 10.32 -6.78 -20.86
CA LEU A 107 11.08 -6.70 -22.11
C LEU A 107 10.86 -7.92 -23.00
N LYS A 108 11.01 -9.13 -22.42
CA LYS A 108 10.80 -10.39 -23.15
C LYS A 108 9.39 -10.48 -23.74
N ASN A 109 8.37 -10.17 -22.94
CA ASN A 109 6.97 -10.29 -23.37
C ASN A 109 6.58 -9.24 -24.41
N LEU A 110 7.05 -8.00 -24.26
CA LEU A 110 6.74 -6.91 -25.20
C LEU A 110 7.57 -7.00 -26.50
N SER A 111 8.71 -7.70 -26.50
CA SER A 111 9.56 -7.88 -27.68
C SER A 111 9.26 -9.16 -28.48
N ASN A 112 8.59 -10.15 -27.88
CA ASN A 112 8.28 -11.41 -28.55
C ASN A 112 7.07 -11.28 -29.48
N PRO A 113 7.23 -11.46 -30.81
CA PRO A 113 6.15 -11.33 -31.78
C PRO A 113 4.97 -12.29 -31.52
N ASP A 114 5.24 -13.46 -30.94
CA ASP A 114 4.22 -14.46 -30.64
C ASP A 114 3.48 -14.19 -29.34
N HIS A 115 3.94 -13.23 -28.53
CA HIS A 115 3.31 -12.91 -27.26
C HIS A 115 2.08 -12.02 -27.44
N PRO A 116 0.95 -12.29 -26.77
CA PRO A 116 -0.29 -11.53 -26.90
C PRO A 116 -0.14 -10.02 -26.68
N TYR A 117 0.80 -9.58 -25.83
CA TYR A 117 1.05 -8.15 -25.56
C TYR A 117 1.63 -7.46 -26.79
N LYS A 118 2.65 -8.06 -27.41
CA LYS A 118 3.24 -7.53 -28.65
C LYS A 118 2.24 -7.52 -29.80
N GLN A 119 1.48 -8.61 -29.95
CA GLN A 119 0.43 -8.70 -30.98
C GLN A 119 -0.65 -7.62 -30.82
N ALA A 120 -1.05 -7.28 -29.59
CA ALA A 120 -2.00 -6.19 -29.34
C ALA A 120 -1.42 -4.84 -29.79
N LEU A 121 -0.18 -4.55 -29.40
CA LEU A 121 0.50 -3.31 -29.79
C LEU A 121 0.71 -3.22 -31.31
N ASP A 122 1.13 -4.32 -31.96
CA ASP A 122 1.35 -4.35 -33.42
C ASP A 122 0.05 -4.13 -34.16
N ARG A 123 -1.04 -4.75 -33.73
CA ARG A 123 -2.38 -4.51 -34.30
C ARG A 123 -2.77 -3.04 -34.20
N ASP A 124 -2.58 -2.43 -33.03
CA ASP A 124 -3.06 -1.07 -32.72
C ASP A 124 -2.17 0.02 -33.37
N PHE A 125 -0.91 -0.28 -33.69
CA PHE A 125 0.05 0.65 -34.28
C PHE A 125 0.58 0.20 -35.65
N GLY A 126 -0.09 -0.77 -36.32
CA GLY A 126 0.25 -1.23 -37.67
C GLY A 126 1.64 -1.85 -37.80
N GLY A 127 2.10 -2.57 -36.78
CA GLY A 127 3.41 -3.24 -36.74
C GLY A 127 4.60 -2.29 -36.51
N ARG A 128 4.37 -0.98 -36.36
CA ARG A 128 5.41 0.01 -36.10
C ARG A 128 5.62 0.22 -34.61
N VAL A 129 6.16 -0.80 -33.95
CA VAL A 129 6.41 -0.83 -32.49
C VAL A 129 7.80 -1.38 -32.20
N GLN A 130 8.59 -0.62 -31.46
CA GLN A 130 9.89 -1.04 -30.94
C GLN A 130 9.91 -0.99 -29.40
N VAL A 131 10.67 -1.89 -28.80
CA VAL A 131 10.84 -1.96 -27.34
C VAL A 131 12.32 -1.86 -27.03
N LEU A 132 12.70 -0.89 -26.23
CA LEU A 132 14.08 -0.56 -25.94
C LEU A 132 14.36 -0.65 -24.42
N ASN A 133 15.51 -1.21 -24.08
CA ASN A 133 16.01 -1.21 -22.71
C ASN A 133 16.97 -0.01 -22.48
N LYS A 134 17.38 0.19 -21.24
CA LYS A 134 18.30 1.28 -20.86
C LYS A 134 19.61 1.29 -21.66
N ALA A 135 20.21 0.12 -21.94
CA ALA A 135 21.46 0.05 -22.67
C ALA A 135 21.29 0.48 -24.14
N MET A 136 20.20 0.03 -24.80
CA MET A 136 19.88 0.43 -26.17
C MET A 136 19.62 1.94 -26.27
N LEU A 137 18.90 2.52 -25.32
CA LEU A 137 18.65 3.97 -25.23
C LEU A 137 19.95 4.76 -25.09
N LEU A 138 20.84 4.36 -24.16
CA LEU A 138 22.12 5.05 -23.96
C LEU A 138 23.08 4.91 -25.16
N ASN A 139 22.96 3.83 -25.93
CA ASN A 139 23.76 3.61 -27.13
C ASN A 139 23.12 4.23 -28.39
N GLY A 140 21.94 4.85 -28.31
CA GLY A 140 21.24 5.41 -29.47
C GLY A 140 20.72 4.35 -30.45
N GLN A 141 20.63 3.08 -30.06
CA GLN A 141 20.21 1.98 -30.92
C GLN A 141 18.71 2.02 -31.18
N GLY A 142 18.31 2.42 -32.40
CA GLY A 142 16.90 2.56 -32.76
C GLY A 142 16.19 3.75 -32.09
N PHE A 143 16.89 4.55 -31.33
CA PHE A 143 16.37 5.70 -30.60
C PHE A 143 16.93 7.00 -31.19
N SER A 144 16.12 7.66 -32.02
CA SER A 144 16.45 8.94 -32.67
C SER A 144 15.21 9.85 -32.71
N ALA A 145 15.42 11.13 -32.96
CA ALA A 145 14.33 12.10 -33.10
C ALA A 145 13.32 11.73 -34.21
N ASP A 146 13.80 11.15 -35.29
CA ASP A 146 12.96 10.68 -36.42
C ASP A 146 12.17 9.42 -36.01
N SER A 147 12.82 8.43 -35.38
CA SER A 147 12.16 7.16 -35.02
C SER A 147 10.97 7.35 -34.08
N VAL A 148 11.07 8.24 -33.07
CA VAL A 148 10.00 8.46 -32.08
C VAL A 148 8.79 9.19 -32.68
N GLN A 149 8.88 9.79 -33.84
CA GLN A 149 7.75 10.41 -34.55
C GLN A 149 6.91 9.37 -35.32
N HIS A 150 7.56 8.35 -35.88
CA HIS A 150 6.94 7.42 -36.80
C HIS A 150 6.68 6.03 -36.20
N ILE A 151 7.37 5.67 -35.14
CA ILE A 151 7.34 4.35 -34.50
C ILE A 151 6.94 4.52 -33.04
N LEU A 152 5.99 3.70 -32.55
CA LEU A 152 5.72 3.59 -31.13
C LEU A 152 6.98 3.04 -30.44
N THR A 153 7.64 3.88 -29.68
CA THR A 153 8.86 3.50 -28.94
C THR A 153 8.51 3.30 -27.45
N ILE A 154 8.68 2.08 -26.97
CA ILE A 154 8.45 1.73 -25.56
C ILE A 154 9.80 1.55 -24.87
N CYS A 155 10.11 2.44 -23.93
CA CYS A 155 11.32 2.43 -23.13
C CYS A 155 11.01 1.75 -21.78
N VAL A 156 11.48 0.52 -21.56
CA VAL A 156 11.26 -0.18 -20.29
C VAL A 156 12.43 0.11 -19.35
N LEU A 157 12.14 0.71 -18.19
CA LEU A 157 13.13 1.15 -17.20
C LEU A 157 12.71 0.68 -15.80
N SER A 158 13.69 0.35 -14.95
CA SER A 158 13.42 0.13 -13.52
C SER A 158 13.39 1.46 -12.75
N PHE A 159 12.65 1.51 -11.64
CA PHE A 159 12.65 2.68 -10.75
C PHE A 159 14.07 3.05 -10.30
N ASP A 160 14.92 2.06 -10.04
CA ASP A 160 16.32 2.29 -9.68
C ASP A 160 17.14 2.99 -10.76
N SER A 161 16.77 2.84 -12.03
CA SER A 161 17.44 3.55 -13.14
C SER A 161 17.29 5.05 -13.06
N LEU A 162 16.18 5.54 -12.50
CA LEU A 162 15.81 6.95 -12.40
C LEU A 162 16.09 7.54 -11.01
N ARG A 163 16.27 6.68 -9.99
CA ARG A 163 16.46 7.11 -8.61
C ARG A 163 17.77 7.85 -8.43
N ILE A 164 17.70 9.04 -7.82
CA ILE A 164 18.86 9.83 -7.41
C ILE A 164 19.16 9.52 -5.95
N ASN A 165 20.26 8.84 -5.66
CA ASN A 165 20.69 8.60 -4.29
C ASN A 165 21.51 9.81 -3.80
N SER A 166 21.04 10.47 -2.73
CA SER A 166 21.79 11.47 -1.94
C SER A 166 22.62 12.50 -2.76
N GLY A 167 21.97 13.28 -3.63
CA GLY A 167 22.61 14.45 -4.25
C GLY A 167 23.63 14.16 -5.37
N ARG A 168 23.90 12.89 -5.69
CA ARG A 168 24.86 12.51 -6.74
C ARG A 168 24.15 12.11 -8.03
N ARG A 169 23.49 13.07 -8.71
CA ARG A 169 22.86 12.85 -10.04
C ARG A 169 23.85 12.23 -11.04
N TYR A 170 25.10 12.68 -11.00
CA TYR A 170 26.13 12.29 -11.97
C TYR A 170 26.62 10.84 -11.84
N ASP A 171 26.32 10.13 -10.76
CA ASP A 171 26.71 8.71 -10.63
C ASP A 171 25.84 7.79 -11.51
N ARG A 172 24.69 8.28 -12.01
CA ARG A 172 23.78 7.54 -12.86
C ARG A 172 23.93 7.90 -14.33
N LYS A 173 24.25 6.94 -15.19
CA LYS A 173 24.46 7.12 -16.64
C LYS A 173 23.31 7.84 -17.34
N ILE A 174 22.08 7.72 -16.85
CA ILE A 174 20.91 8.37 -17.42
C ILE A 174 20.93 9.90 -17.26
N TYR A 175 21.69 10.43 -16.29
CA TYR A 175 21.88 11.86 -16.02
C TYR A 175 23.22 12.40 -16.52
N GLN A 176 24.06 11.54 -17.14
CA GLN A 176 25.37 11.93 -17.67
C GLN A 176 25.25 12.40 -19.12
N GLU A 177 26.19 13.24 -19.53
CA GLU A 177 26.36 13.63 -20.91
C GLU A 177 26.52 12.41 -21.83
N ASN A 178 25.79 12.40 -22.96
CA ASN A 178 25.78 11.29 -23.91
C ASN A 178 25.77 11.76 -25.37
N SER A 179 26.90 11.69 -26.02
CA SER A 179 27.06 12.10 -27.41
C SER A 179 26.22 11.31 -28.42
N ASN A 180 25.79 10.06 -28.07
CA ASN A 180 24.90 9.26 -28.91
C ASN A 180 23.49 9.86 -29.03
N LEU A 181 23.14 10.81 -28.16
CA LEU A 181 21.83 11.48 -28.13
C LEU A 181 21.91 12.97 -28.52
N ALA A 182 23.04 13.39 -29.06
CA ALA A 182 23.30 14.80 -29.44
C ALA A 182 22.27 15.35 -30.45
N ASP A 183 21.75 14.49 -31.35
CA ASP A 183 20.76 14.87 -32.34
C ASP A 183 19.45 15.37 -31.73
N PHE A 184 19.07 14.90 -30.54
CA PHE A 184 17.86 15.38 -29.84
C PHE A 184 18.01 16.83 -29.36
N ALA A 185 19.19 17.25 -28.93
CA ALA A 185 19.45 18.60 -28.43
C ALA A 185 19.17 19.66 -29.50
N ALA A 186 19.35 19.33 -30.80
CA ALA A 186 19.05 20.23 -31.91
C ALA A 186 17.55 20.60 -32.05
N PHE A 187 16.64 19.84 -31.40
CA PHE A 187 15.20 20.07 -31.45
C PHE A 187 14.67 20.83 -30.24
N TYR A 188 15.52 21.13 -29.25
CA TYR A 188 15.08 21.86 -28.06
C TYR A 188 14.76 23.31 -28.40
N LYS A 189 13.65 23.82 -27.88
CA LYS A 189 13.24 25.21 -28.02
C LYS A 189 13.89 26.07 -26.95
N ASN A 190 14.09 27.36 -27.22
CA ASN A 190 14.76 28.27 -26.31
C ASN A 190 13.99 28.51 -24.99
N ASP A 191 12.69 28.21 -24.95
CA ASP A 191 11.80 28.38 -23.82
C ASP A 191 11.49 27.07 -23.06
N GLU A 192 12.17 25.97 -23.42
CA GLU A 192 11.95 24.70 -22.72
C GLU A 192 12.57 24.70 -21.32
N VAL A 193 11.79 24.18 -20.36
CA VAL A 193 12.23 24.00 -18.98
C VAL A 193 13.09 22.73 -18.92
N LEU A 194 14.39 22.88 -19.09
CA LEU A 194 15.35 21.78 -18.90
C LEU A 194 15.56 21.49 -17.40
N LEU A 195 15.97 20.29 -17.10
CA LEU A 195 16.30 19.88 -15.73
C LEU A 195 17.63 20.52 -15.34
N GLU A 196 17.61 21.49 -14.40
CA GLU A 196 18.76 22.27 -13.98
C GLU A 196 19.95 21.37 -13.57
N GLY A 197 21.15 21.76 -14.00
CA GLY A 197 22.40 21.05 -13.68
C GLY A 197 22.54 19.67 -14.35
N THR A 198 21.72 19.36 -15.39
CA THR A 198 21.83 18.11 -16.16
C THR A 198 22.18 18.45 -17.61
N PRO A 199 23.14 17.75 -18.25
CA PRO A 199 23.53 18.01 -19.65
C PRO A 199 22.34 17.83 -20.61
N GLU A 200 22.29 18.66 -21.68
CA GLU A 200 21.22 18.61 -22.70
C GLU A 200 21.14 17.25 -23.41
N THR A 201 22.28 16.58 -23.59
CA THR A 201 22.36 15.26 -24.23
C THR A 201 22.14 14.10 -23.28
N ALA A 202 21.91 14.36 -21.98
CA ALA A 202 21.57 13.30 -21.02
C ALA A 202 20.24 12.64 -21.39
N LEU A 203 20.14 11.31 -21.25
CA LEU A 203 18.93 10.58 -21.60
C LEU A 203 17.68 11.12 -20.87
N ILE A 204 17.82 11.51 -19.60
CA ILE A 204 16.71 12.08 -18.83
C ILE A 204 16.20 13.40 -19.43
N GLN A 205 17.11 14.26 -19.98
CA GLN A 205 16.71 15.49 -20.67
C GLN A 205 15.99 15.20 -21.97
N VAL A 206 16.46 14.21 -22.72
CA VAL A 206 15.80 13.77 -23.96
C VAL A 206 14.39 13.25 -23.66
N LEU A 207 14.23 12.41 -22.62
CA LEU A 207 12.91 11.92 -22.19
C LEU A 207 12.00 13.08 -21.76
N ARG A 208 12.54 14.02 -20.99
CA ARG A 208 11.81 15.21 -20.53
C ARG A 208 11.34 16.09 -21.68
N HIS A 209 12.21 16.34 -22.69
CA HIS A 209 11.87 17.07 -23.89
C HIS A 209 10.73 16.41 -24.69
N LEU A 210 10.80 15.10 -24.87
CA LEU A 210 9.81 14.32 -25.61
C LEU A 210 8.47 14.15 -24.85
N ARG A 211 8.43 14.44 -23.55
CA ARG A 211 7.25 14.34 -22.68
C ARG A 211 6.46 13.02 -22.88
N PRO A 212 7.04 11.87 -22.53
CA PRO A 212 6.46 10.57 -22.83
C PRO A 212 5.10 10.35 -22.15
N VAL A 213 4.33 9.39 -22.64
CA VAL A 213 3.32 8.72 -21.82
C VAL A 213 4.04 7.81 -20.86
N THR A 214 3.81 7.94 -19.56
CA THR A 214 4.47 7.11 -18.55
C THR A 214 3.49 6.09 -17.98
N ILE A 215 3.86 4.81 -18.09
CA ILE A 215 3.14 3.70 -17.46
C ILE A 215 3.92 3.33 -16.19
N VAL A 216 3.25 3.30 -15.04
CA VAL A 216 3.83 2.92 -13.75
C VAL A 216 3.20 1.59 -13.32
N ASP A 217 3.91 0.49 -13.55
CA ASP A 217 3.45 -0.84 -13.16
C ASP A 217 3.82 -1.12 -11.70
N GLU A 218 2.88 -1.74 -10.95
CA GLU A 218 2.98 -1.99 -9.51
C GLU A 218 3.39 -0.73 -8.71
N SER A 219 2.69 0.37 -8.93
CA SER A 219 2.99 1.70 -8.38
C SER A 219 3.09 1.74 -6.85
N HIS A 220 2.52 0.76 -6.14
CA HIS A 220 2.62 0.64 -4.68
C HIS A 220 4.06 0.40 -4.18
N ASN A 221 4.96 -0.14 -5.01
CA ASN A 221 6.36 -0.40 -4.65
C ASN A 221 7.26 0.85 -4.65
N ALA A 222 6.83 1.95 -5.24
CA ALA A 222 7.57 3.21 -5.20
C ALA A 222 7.14 4.05 -3.99
N THR A 223 8.06 4.56 -3.16
CA THR A 223 7.71 5.50 -2.08
C THR A 223 7.12 6.78 -2.67
N SER A 224 6.06 7.33 -2.07
CA SER A 224 5.28 8.43 -2.66
C SER A 224 6.11 9.66 -3.05
N ALA A 225 7.03 10.12 -2.19
CA ALA A 225 7.89 11.29 -2.46
C ALA A 225 8.91 11.02 -3.57
N LEU A 226 9.54 9.85 -3.57
CA LEU A 226 10.55 9.47 -4.55
C LEU A 226 9.94 9.24 -5.94
N SER A 227 8.73 8.69 -6.00
CA SER A 227 7.98 8.50 -7.26
C SER A 227 7.65 9.84 -7.89
N VAL A 228 7.21 10.81 -7.10
CA VAL A 228 6.89 12.17 -7.58
C VAL A 228 8.14 12.85 -8.14
N GLU A 229 9.31 12.74 -7.45
CA GLU A 229 10.56 13.31 -7.96
C GLU A 229 10.99 12.68 -9.30
N MET A 230 10.97 11.34 -9.41
CA MET A 230 11.30 10.64 -10.65
C MET A 230 10.40 11.06 -11.82
N LEU A 231 9.10 11.13 -11.57
CA LEU A 231 8.11 11.53 -12.57
C LEU A 231 8.27 13.01 -12.94
N ASN A 232 8.57 13.89 -11.98
CA ASN A 232 8.91 15.28 -12.25
C ASN A 232 10.15 15.43 -13.14
N ASN A 233 11.16 14.58 -12.95
CA ASN A 233 12.36 14.59 -13.79
C ASN A 233 12.08 14.17 -15.24
N ILE A 234 11.20 13.19 -15.46
CA ILE A 234 10.75 12.77 -16.80
C ILE A 234 9.80 13.81 -17.42
N TYR A 235 8.98 14.47 -16.59
CA TYR A 235 7.95 15.42 -16.99
C TYR A 235 7.02 14.88 -18.08
N PRO A 236 6.24 13.81 -17.78
CA PRO A 236 5.42 13.12 -18.79
C PRO A 236 4.25 13.97 -19.30
N SER A 237 3.65 13.53 -20.39
CA SER A 237 2.40 14.13 -20.90
C SER A 237 1.14 13.48 -20.34
N PHE A 238 1.26 12.24 -19.85
CA PHE A 238 0.20 11.47 -19.20
C PHE A 238 0.82 10.39 -18.32
N ILE A 239 0.18 10.09 -17.18
CA ILE A 239 0.61 9.01 -16.29
C ILE A 239 -0.54 8.01 -16.16
N LEU A 240 -0.24 6.73 -16.44
CA LEU A 240 -1.12 5.59 -16.19
C LEU A 240 -0.49 4.71 -15.12
N GLU A 241 -1.08 4.69 -13.94
CA GLU A 241 -0.70 3.77 -12.86
C GLU A 241 -1.54 2.48 -12.91
N LEU A 242 -0.88 1.34 -12.70
CA LEU A 242 -1.55 0.05 -12.54
C LEU A 242 -1.09 -0.58 -11.22
N THR A 243 -2.04 -0.92 -10.35
CA THR A 243 -1.72 -1.53 -9.05
C THR A 243 -2.91 -2.30 -8.49
N ALA A 244 -2.61 -3.28 -7.65
CA ALA A 244 -3.63 -3.95 -6.83
C ALA A 244 -4.03 -3.09 -5.62
N THR A 245 -3.09 -2.29 -5.09
CA THR A 245 -3.23 -1.47 -3.88
C THR A 245 -2.85 -0.02 -4.15
N PRO A 246 -3.79 0.82 -4.61
CA PRO A 246 -3.54 2.24 -4.84
C PRO A 246 -3.06 2.96 -3.58
N LYS A 247 -2.15 3.91 -3.75
CA LYS A 247 -1.72 4.80 -2.67
C LYS A 247 -2.75 5.88 -2.38
N SER A 248 -2.58 6.52 -1.22
CA SER A 248 -3.43 7.65 -0.83
C SER A 248 -3.41 8.83 -1.81
N ASN A 249 -2.35 8.97 -2.62
CA ASN A 249 -2.20 10.01 -3.65
C ASN A 249 -2.51 9.53 -5.08
N SER A 250 -2.98 8.30 -5.29
CA SER A 250 -3.39 7.81 -6.61
C SER A 250 -4.80 8.29 -6.96
N ASN A 251 -5.01 8.70 -8.21
CA ASN A 251 -6.31 9.08 -8.77
C ASN A 251 -6.95 7.85 -9.42
N VAL A 252 -7.70 7.06 -8.65
CA VAL A 252 -8.28 5.79 -9.13
C VAL A 252 -9.47 6.07 -10.04
N VAL A 253 -9.32 5.81 -11.35
CA VAL A 253 -10.36 6.01 -12.37
C VAL A 253 -11.22 4.77 -12.59
N SER A 254 -10.67 3.59 -12.34
CA SER A 254 -11.39 2.32 -12.49
C SER A 254 -11.00 1.32 -11.42
N TYR A 255 -11.96 0.51 -11.03
CA TYR A 255 -11.89 -0.44 -9.94
C TYR A 255 -12.33 -1.83 -10.41
N VAL A 256 -11.51 -2.85 -10.16
CA VAL A 256 -11.84 -4.25 -10.44
C VAL A 256 -11.86 -5.02 -9.13
N ASP A 257 -12.94 -5.74 -8.87
CA ASP A 257 -13.11 -6.66 -7.75
C ASP A 257 -12.55 -8.05 -8.11
N ALA A 258 -12.06 -8.77 -7.11
CA ALA A 258 -11.58 -10.16 -7.26
C ALA A 258 -12.66 -11.10 -7.84
N ARG A 259 -13.92 -10.86 -7.51
CA ARG A 259 -15.07 -11.63 -8.01
C ARG A 259 -15.29 -11.45 -9.51
N GLU A 260 -14.98 -10.27 -10.06
CA GLU A 260 -15.00 -10.05 -11.52
C GLU A 260 -13.93 -10.92 -12.22
N LEU A 261 -12.76 -11.06 -11.58
CA LEU A 261 -11.71 -11.98 -12.05
C LEU A 261 -12.19 -13.44 -12.00
N LYS A 262 -12.85 -13.84 -10.92
CA LYS A 262 -13.40 -15.21 -10.78
C LYS A 262 -14.45 -15.50 -11.84
N LYS A 263 -15.40 -14.58 -12.09
CA LYS A 263 -16.41 -14.72 -13.14
C LYS A 263 -15.80 -14.96 -14.55
N GLU A 264 -14.66 -14.36 -14.81
CA GLU A 264 -13.93 -14.50 -16.08
C GLU A 264 -12.87 -15.61 -16.03
N ASN A 265 -12.88 -16.44 -14.97
CA ASN A 265 -11.94 -17.54 -14.75
C ASN A 265 -10.46 -17.13 -14.81
N MET A 266 -10.14 -15.96 -14.27
CA MET A 266 -8.76 -15.48 -14.19
C MET A 266 -8.03 -16.02 -12.98
N VAL A 267 -8.77 -16.34 -11.90
CA VAL A 267 -8.23 -16.71 -10.59
C VAL A 267 -8.96 -17.91 -9.98
N LYS A 268 -8.20 -18.72 -9.22
CA LYS A 268 -8.68 -19.86 -8.43
C LYS A 268 -9.17 -19.37 -7.06
N LEU A 269 -10.46 -19.11 -6.94
CA LEU A 269 -11.13 -18.71 -5.69
C LEU A 269 -12.27 -19.68 -5.37
N PRO A 270 -12.60 -19.93 -4.10
CA PRO A 270 -11.96 -19.33 -2.91
C PRO A 270 -10.57 -19.88 -2.61
N VAL A 271 -9.82 -19.19 -1.74
CA VAL A 271 -8.64 -19.72 -1.08
C VAL A 271 -9.08 -20.47 0.17
N ILE A 272 -8.75 -21.75 0.26
CA ILE A 272 -9.13 -22.60 1.39
C ILE A 272 -7.91 -22.83 2.28
N VAL A 273 -8.01 -22.42 3.55
CA VAL A 273 -6.91 -22.49 4.51
C VAL A 273 -7.17 -23.63 5.50
N TYR A 274 -6.23 -24.59 5.60
CA TYR A 274 -6.30 -25.73 6.51
C TYR A 274 -5.27 -25.57 7.64
N LYS A 275 -5.73 -25.74 8.88
CA LYS A 275 -4.86 -25.83 10.06
C LYS A 275 -4.41 -27.27 10.25
N ARG A 276 -3.12 -27.48 10.56
CA ARG A 276 -2.54 -28.76 10.93
C ARG A 276 -1.80 -28.66 12.25
N ASN A 277 -1.66 -29.82 12.93
CA ASN A 277 -1.08 -29.85 14.27
C ASN A 277 0.44 -29.99 14.24
N SER A 278 1.03 -30.44 13.11
CA SER A 278 2.46 -30.62 12.94
C SER A 278 2.92 -30.29 11.52
N ARG A 279 4.21 -30.05 11.35
CA ARG A 279 4.85 -29.89 10.02
C ARG A 279 4.78 -31.17 9.19
N GLU A 280 4.87 -32.30 9.84
CA GLU A 280 4.73 -33.65 9.20
C GLU A 280 3.36 -33.77 8.54
N SER A 281 2.27 -33.37 9.26
CA SER A 281 0.91 -33.39 8.72
C SER A 281 0.74 -32.41 7.58
N VAL A 282 1.39 -31.23 7.62
CA VAL A 282 1.38 -30.27 6.50
C VAL A 282 2.02 -30.88 5.27
N ILE A 283 3.18 -31.54 5.41
CA ILE A 283 3.90 -32.16 4.29
C ILE A 283 3.11 -33.34 3.74
N ALA A 284 2.67 -34.27 4.60
CA ALA A 284 1.90 -35.45 4.19
C ALA A 284 0.60 -35.03 3.43
N ASP A 285 -0.20 -34.15 4.01
CA ASP A 285 -1.46 -33.70 3.41
C ASP A 285 -1.23 -32.90 2.12
N ALA A 286 -0.16 -32.10 2.02
CA ALA A 286 0.18 -31.38 0.79
C ALA A 286 0.51 -32.35 -0.36
N ILE A 287 1.26 -33.42 -0.07
CA ILE A 287 1.61 -34.44 -1.06
C ILE A 287 0.35 -35.21 -1.51
N GLN A 288 -0.50 -35.59 -0.58
CA GLN A 288 -1.73 -36.32 -0.88
C GLN A 288 -2.75 -35.48 -1.65
N LEU A 289 -3.00 -34.23 -1.21
CA LEU A 289 -3.88 -33.30 -1.91
C LEU A 289 -3.38 -33.03 -3.34
N ARG A 290 -2.05 -32.91 -3.52
CA ARG A 290 -1.45 -32.78 -4.85
C ARG A 290 -1.76 -34.01 -5.71
N GLY A 291 -1.62 -35.23 -5.15
CA GLY A 291 -1.94 -36.49 -5.83
C GLY A 291 -3.43 -36.51 -6.27
N LYS A 292 -4.32 -36.10 -5.39
CA LYS A 292 -5.77 -36.00 -5.71
C LYS A 292 -6.05 -34.99 -6.82
N LEU A 293 -5.43 -33.80 -6.75
CA LEU A 293 -5.53 -32.78 -7.78
C LEU A 293 -4.99 -33.30 -9.13
N GLU A 294 -3.88 -34.02 -9.13
CA GLU A 294 -3.32 -34.59 -10.36
C GLU A 294 -4.24 -35.65 -10.97
N GLN A 295 -4.85 -36.50 -10.12
CA GLN A 295 -5.87 -37.44 -10.60
C GLN A 295 -7.03 -36.71 -11.31
N LYS A 296 -7.56 -35.65 -10.69
CA LYS A 296 -8.65 -34.87 -11.28
C LYS A 296 -8.21 -34.13 -12.56
N ALA A 297 -6.98 -33.67 -12.59
CA ALA A 297 -6.40 -33.05 -13.78
C ALA A 297 -6.24 -34.04 -14.95
N LEU A 298 -5.84 -35.29 -14.69
CA LEU A 298 -5.78 -36.36 -15.71
C LEU A 298 -7.16 -36.74 -16.24
N GLU A 299 -8.17 -36.83 -15.33
CA GLU A 299 -9.56 -37.07 -15.72
C GLU A 299 -10.05 -35.96 -16.69
N GLU A 300 -9.74 -34.70 -16.40
CA GLU A 300 -10.09 -33.56 -17.25
C GLU A 300 -9.29 -33.52 -18.54
N GLU A 301 -7.99 -33.82 -18.52
CA GLU A 301 -7.16 -33.89 -19.73
C GLU A 301 -7.70 -34.91 -20.72
N ALA A 302 -8.17 -36.07 -20.25
CA ALA A 302 -8.75 -37.10 -21.09
C ALA A 302 -10.00 -36.60 -21.87
N VAL A 303 -10.76 -35.66 -21.29
CA VAL A 303 -11.97 -35.09 -21.90
C VAL A 303 -11.68 -33.84 -22.72
N THR A 304 -10.82 -32.94 -22.21
CA THR A 304 -10.63 -31.58 -22.78
C THR A 304 -9.34 -31.43 -23.57
N GLY A 305 -8.38 -32.34 -23.38
CA GLY A 305 -7.03 -32.23 -23.93
C GLY A 305 -6.13 -31.22 -23.20
N ASN A 306 -6.60 -30.55 -22.15
CA ASN A 306 -5.85 -29.53 -21.41
C ASN A 306 -4.98 -30.19 -20.33
N TYR A 307 -3.68 -30.10 -20.46
CA TYR A 307 -2.72 -30.66 -19.50
C TYR A 307 -2.56 -29.76 -18.30
N ILE A 308 -2.78 -30.29 -17.10
CA ILE A 308 -2.54 -29.62 -15.81
C ILE A 308 -1.68 -30.53 -14.93
N ARG A 309 -0.59 -29.98 -14.39
CA ARG A 309 0.27 -30.64 -13.42
C ARG A 309 0.26 -29.83 -12.13
N PRO A 310 -0.51 -30.24 -11.09
CA PRO A 310 -0.55 -29.54 -9.82
C PRO A 310 0.82 -29.51 -9.13
N ILE A 311 1.21 -28.32 -8.68
CA ILE A 311 2.49 -28.07 -8.00
C ILE A 311 2.22 -27.60 -6.58
N VAL A 312 3.02 -28.14 -5.63
CA VAL A 312 3.10 -27.68 -4.24
C VAL A 312 4.24 -26.68 -4.09
N LEU A 313 3.96 -25.56 -3.45
CA LEU A 313 4.97 -24.61 -2.99
C LEU A 313 5.21 -24.84 -1.49
N PHE A 314 6.39 -25.30 -1.12
CA PHE A 314 6.84 -25.37 0.28
C PHE A 314 7.55 -24.08 0.64
N GLN A 315 6.98 -23.33 1.60
CA GLN A 315 7.60 -22.15 2.16
C GLN A 315 8.46 -22.54 3.36
N ALA A 316 9.78 -22.44 3.19
CA ALA A 316 10.76 -22.70 4.23
C ALA A 316 11.09 -21.45 5.03
N GLN A 317 11.65 -21.62 6.23
CA GLN A 317 12.05 -20.54 7.12
C GLN A 317 13.34 -19.87 6.62
N PRO A 318 13.48 -18.52 6.73
CA PRO A 318 14.76 -17.84 6.48
C PRO A 318 15.84 -18.29 7.47
N ARG A 319 17.13 -18.24 7.07
CA ARG A 319 18.28 -18.60 7.92
C ARG A 319 18.29 -17.85 9.25
N SER A 320 18.42 -18.59 10.37
CA SER A 320 18.99 -18.10 11.61
C SER A 320 20.24 -18.94 11.92
N ASN A 321 21.44 -18.33 11.87
CA ASN A 321 22.75 -18.90 12.23
C ASN A 321 23.14 -20.30 11.74
N ASP A 322 24.24 -20.35 11.03
CA ASP A 322 25.32 -21.34 10.79
C ASP A 322 25.07 -22.85 10.61
N ASP A 323 23.85 -23.42 10.62
CA ASP A 323 23.66 -24.84 10.28
C ASP A 323 22.62 -25.08 9.19
N ASN A 324 22.91 -26.08 8.34
CA ASN A 324 22.18 -26.60 7.17
C ASN A 324 20.84 -25.92 6.87
N THR A 325 20.77 -25.23 5.75
CA THR A 325 19.60 -24.44 5.33
C THR A 325 18.31 -25.23 5.39
N THR A 326 17.26 -24.66 5.97
CA THR A 326 15.93 -25.30 6.16
C THR A 326 15.36 -25.87 4.84
N PHE A 327 15.67 -25.24 3.69
CA PHE A 327 15.25 -25.75 2.37
C PHE A 327 15.98 -27.04 1.95
N ASP A 328 17.27 -27.22 2.33
CA ASP A 328 17.99 -28.49 2.06
C ASP A 328 17.44 -29.60 2.93
N LYS A 329 17.07 -29.34 4.18
CA LYS A 329 16.40 -30.30 5.06
C LYS A 329 15.06 -30.76 4.45
N ILE A 330 14.24 -29.84 3.94
CA ILE A 330 12.98 -30.20 3.26
C ILE A 330 13.26 -31.02 2.00
N LYS A 331 14.26 -30.63 1.18
CA LYS A 331 14.65 -31.44 0.01
C LYS A 331 15.04 -32.86 0.39
N ASN A 332 15.94 -33.04 1.36
CA ASN A 332 16.38 -34.33 1.81
C ASN A 332 15.22 -35.17 2.33
N LEU A 333 14.33 -34.57 3.11
CA LEU A 333 13.13 -35.23 3.61
C LEU A 333 12.23 -35.73 2.47
N LEU A 334 11.98 -34.91 1.45
CA LEU A 334 11.19 -35.32 0.27
C LEU A 334 11.86 -36.48 -0.50
N LEU A 335 13.20 -36.49 -0.61
CA LEU A 335 13.95 -37.56 -1.23
C LEU A 335 13.86 -38.87 -0.40
N GLU A 336 14.00 -38.78 0.92
CA GLU A 336 13.93 -39.92 1.85
C GLU A 336 12.54 -40.57 1.90
N ILE A 337 11.47 -39.78 1.71
CA ILE A 337 10.11 -40.36 1.58
C ILE A 337 9.84 -40.95 0.19
N GLY A 338 10.79 -40.83 -0.76
CA GLY A 338 10.75 -41.50 -2.06
C GLY A 338 10.28 -40.61 -3.23
N ILE A 339 10.25 -39.31 -3.08
CA ILE A 339 9.94 -38.40 -4.19
C ILE A 339 11.16 -38.25 -5.10
N PRO A 340 11.04 -38.48 -6.42
CA PRO A 340 12.14 -38.36 -7.37
C PRO A 340 12.78 -36.96 -7.37
N GLU A 341 14.12 -36.90 -7.47
CA GLU A 341 14.83 -35.61 -7.43
C GLU A 341 14.43 -34.67 -8.56
N GLU A 342 14.12 -35.20 -9.73
CA GLU A 342 13.63 -34.44 -10.89
C GLU A 342 12.25 -33.74 -10.68
N GLU A 343 11.51 -34.20 -9.67
CA GLU A 343 10.22 -33.55 -9.30
C GLU A 343 10.40 -32.41 -8.31
N ILE A 344 11.60 -32.23 -7.74
CA ILE A 344 11.89 -31.24 -6.69
C ILE A 344 12.76 -30.12 -7.27
N ALA A 345 12.33 -28.87 -7.10
CA ALA A 345 13.12 -27.69 -7.48
C ALA A 345 13.27 -26.74 -6.29
N ILE A 346 14.44 -26.11 -6.16
CA ILE A 346 14.71 -25.10 -5.14
C ILE A 346 14.80 -23.74 -5.80
N LYS A 347 14.09 -22.77 -5.23
CA LYS A 347 14.17 -21.37 -5.64
C LYS A 347 14.35 -20.48 -4.42
N THR A 348 15.60 -20.05 -4.20
CA THR A 348 16.01 -19.10 -3.15
C THR A 348 16.76 -17.93 -3.78
N GLY A 349 17.22 -16.97 -3.00
CA GLY A 349 18.09 -15.89 -3.47
C GLY A 349 19.42 -16.39 -4.05
N GLU A 350 19.95 -17.50 -3.53
CA GLU A 350 21.24 -18.08 -3.92
C GLU A 350 21.12 -19.20 -4.96
N LYS A 351 20.05 -20.00 -4.90
CA LYS A 351 19.83 -21.17 -5.75
C LYS A 351 18.58 -21.03 -6.60
N ASN A 352 18.69 -21.28 -7.90
CA ASN A 352 17.59 -21.13 -8.84
C ASN A 352 17.55 -22.31 -9.84
N ASP A 353 16.94 -23.40 -9.42
CA ASP A 353 16.75 -24.60 -10.25
C ASP A 353 15.67 -24.37 -11.33
N LEU A 354 14.87 -23.28 -11.23
CA LEU A 354 13.82 -22.94 -12.19
C LEU A 354 14.31 -22.04 -13.34
N LYS A 355 15.61 -21.73 -13.40
CA LYS A 355 16.15 -20.87 -14.46
C LYS A 355 16.04 -21.61 -15.81
N ASN A 356 15.33 -21.01 -16.77
CA ASN A 356 15.05 -21.56 -18.10
C ASN A 356 14.17 -22.83 -18.11
N VAL A 357 13.46 -23.13 -17.02
CA VAL A 357 12.49 -24.23 -16.95
C VAL A 357 11.12 -23.72 -17.35
N ASP A 358 10.51 -24.34 -18.37
CA ASP A 358 9.10 -24.09 -18.70
C ASP A 358 8.20 -24.99 -17.83
N LEU A 359 7.70 -24.40 -16.73
CA LEU A 359 6.81 -25.10 -15.80
C LEU A 359 5.46 -25.51 -16.39
N LEU A 360 5.06 -24.98 -17.54
CA LEU A 360 3.80 -25.35 -18.21
C LEU A 360 3.99 -26.47 -19.20
N SER A 361 5.22 -26.80 -19.56
CA SER A 361 5.54 -27.86 -20.48
C SER A 361 5.16 -29.23 -19.92
N LYS A 362 4.57 -30.09 -20.75
CA LYS A 362 4.29 -31.50 -20.42
C LYS A 362 5.56 -32.32 -20.16
N ALA A 363 6.70 -31.89 -20.72
CA ALA A 363 7.99 -32.52 -20.51
C ALA A 363 8.65 -32.17 -19.16
N CYS A 364 8.15 -31.17 -18.44
CA CYS A 364 8.69 -30.79 -17.14
C CYS A 364 8.20 -31.76 -16.07
N ALA A 365 9.12 -32.27 -15.24
CA ALA A 365 8.80 -33.22 -14.15
C ALA A 365 8.45 -32.52 -12.83
N VAL A 366 8.79 -31.24 -12.63
CA VAL A 366 8.70 -30.52 -11.34
C VAL A 366 7.27 -30.50 -10.79
N ARG A 367 7.10 -31.04 -9.57
CA ARG A 367 5.83 -31.06 -8.79
C ARG A 367 5.93 -30.37 -7.45
N TYR A 368 7.15 -30.17 -6.95
CA TYR A 368 7.42 -29.59 -5.65
C TYR A 368 8.46 -28.48 -5.81
N ILE A 369 8.13 -27.30 -5.34
CA ILE A 369 9.04 -26.16 -5.35
C ILE A 369 9.25 -25.71 -3.91
N ILE A 370 10.52 -25.68 -3.47
CA ILE A 370 10.92 -25.22 -2.16
C ILE A 370 11.44 -23.79 -2.28
N THR A 371 10.86 -22.87 -1.51
CA THR A 371 11.25 -21.47 -1.53
C THR A 371 11.36 -20.90 -0.11
N VAL A 372 12.22 -19.91 0.06
CA VAL A 372 12.26 -19.08 1.28
C VAL A 372 11.54 -17.76 1.01
N ASN A 373 12.11 -16.89 0.20
CA ASN A 373 11.57 -15.59 -0.16
C ASN A 373 11.71 -15.26 -1.65
N ALA A 374 12.18 -16.21 -2.45
CA ALA A 374 12.68 -15.95 -3.80
C ALA A 374 11.63 -16.01 -4.91
N LEU A 375 10.38 -16.33 -4.60
CA LEU A 375 9.28 -16.26 -5.59
C LEU A 375 8.64 -14.87 -5.69
N LYS A 376 9.29 -13.86 -5.10
CA LYS A 376 8.75 -12.51 -4.99
C LYS A 376 8.52 -11.86 -6.36
N GLU A 377 9.38 -12.09 -7.37
CA GLU A 377 9.32 -11.37 -8.64
C GLU A 377 9.64 -12.23 -9.87
N GLY A 378 8.99 -11.93 -10.99
CA GLY A 378 9.31 -12.53 -12.29
C GLY A 378 8.90 -14.00 -12.49
N TRP A 379 8.23 -14.65 -11.51
CA TRP A 379 7.78 -16.04 -11.61
C TRP A 379 6.26 -16.10 -11.82
N ASP A 380 5.82 -16.95 -12.74
CA ASP A 380 4.41 -17.18 -13.05
C ASP A 380 4.16 -18.66 -13.30
N CYS A 381 3.29 -19.27 -12.49
CA CYS A 381 2.93 -20.67 -12.66
C CYS A 381 1.47 -20.95 -12.27
N PRO A 382 0.53 -20.92 -13.23
CA PRO A 382 -0.88 -21.26 -12.97
C PRO A 382 -1.08 -22.68 -12.43
N PHE A 383 -0.10 -23.57 -12.59
CA PHE A 383 -0.16 -24.94 -12.07
C PHE A 383 0.18 -25.06 -10.58
N ALA A 384 0.61 -23.98 -9.91
CA ALA A 384 0.72 -23.95 -8.46
C ALA A 384 -0.67 -23.91 -7.82
N TYR A 385 -1.03 -24.94 -7.06
CA TYR A 385 -2.35 -25.09 -6.42
C TYR A 385 -2.28 -25.04 -4.90
N ILE A 386 -1.15 -25.49 -4.34
CA ILE A 386 -1.00 -25.68 -2.90
C ILE A 386 0.16 -24.83 -2.40
N LEU A 387 -0.07 -24.05 -1.34
CA LEU A 387 0.95 -23.40 -0.53
C LEU A 387 1.03 -24.12 0.81
N ALA A 388 2.14 -24.79 1.09
CA ALA A 388 2.44 -25.45 2.37
C ALA A 388 3.45 -24.60 3.16
N SER A 389 2.98 -23.87 4.17
CA SER A 389 3.82 -23.02 5.01
C SER A 389 4.38 -23.81 6.17
N LEU A 390 5.71 -23.96 6.21
CA LEU A 390 6.47 -24.65 7.25
C LEU A 390 7.22 -23.66 8.16
N ALA A 391 7.08 -22.37 7.92
CA ALA A 391 7.71 -21.30 8.69
C ALA A 391 6.90 -20.96 9.94
N ASN A 392 7.58 -20.78 11.08
CA ASN A 392 6.95 -20.43 12.37
C ASN A 392 6.40 -19.00 12.37
N LYS A 393 7.04 -18.09 11.65
CA LYS A 393 6.60 -16.70 11.47
C LYS A 393 6.54 -16.39 9.97
N THR A 394 5.36 -16.28 9.43
CA THR A 394 5.13 -15.88 8.03
C THR A 394 4.97 -14.38 7.95
N SER A 395 5.80 -13.70 7.15
CA SER A 395 5.60 -12.28 6.92
C SER A 395 4.42 -12.05 5.99
N ALA A 396 3.59 -11.05 6.27
CA ALA A 396 2.43 -10.71 5.44
C ALA A 396 2.82 -10.41 3.97
N VAL A 397 3.99 -9.81 3.77
CA VAL A 397 4.51 -9.46 2.43
C VAL A 397 4.89 -10.71 1.63
N ASP A 398 5.48 -11.72 2.27
CA ASP A 398 5.87 -12.95 1.60
C ASP A 398 4.64 -13.75 1.16
N VAL A 399 3.63 -13.82 2.01
CA VAL A 399 2.35 -14.48 1.70
C VAL A 399 1.62 -13.78 0.55
N GLU A 400 1.58 -12.44 0.55
CA GLU A 400 0.95 -11.65 -0.52
C GLU A 400 1.50 -12.00 -1.90
N GLN A 401 2.82 -12.02 -2.02
CA GLN A 401 3.49 -12.22 -3.30
C GLN A 401 3.35 -13.65 -3.81
N ILE A 402 3.42 -14.63 -2.91
CA ILE A 402 3.28 -16.06 -3.27
C ILE A 402 1.82 -16.37 -3.64
N LEU A 403 0.86 -15.93 -2.84
CA LEU A 403 -0.57 -16.19 -3.09
C LEU A 403 -1.04 -15.57 -4.40
N GLY A 404 -0.65 -14.31 -4.70
CA GLY A 404 -1.00 -13.67 -5.96
C GLY A 404 -0.58 -14.44 -7.21
N ARG A 405 0.36 -15.39 -7.07
CA ARG A 405 0.84 -16.28 -8.15
C ARG A 405 0.15 -17.63 -8.16
N VAL A 406 -0.11 -18.20 -6.97
CA VAL A 406 -0.89 -19.44 -6.80
C VAL A 406 -2.33 -19.26 -7.29
N LEU A 407 -2.89 -18.05 -7.18
CA LEU A 407 -4.28 -17.78 -7.53
C LEU A 407 -4.60 -17.82 -9.03
N ARG A 408 -3.63 -17.78 -9.93
CA ARG A 408 -3.89 -17.76 -11.37
C ARG A 408 -4.55 -19.05 -11.86
N GLN A 409 -5.67 -18.92 -12.58
CA GLN A 409 -6.38 -20.04 -13.17
C GLN A 409 -5.67 -20.55 -14.44
N PRO A 410 -5.36 -21.85 -14.56
CA PRO A 410 -4.83 -22.43 -15.79
C PRO A 410 -5.77 -22.15 -16.98
N TYR A 411 -5.21 -21.80 -18.13
CA TYR A 411 -5.91 -21.53 -19.38
C TYR A 411 -7.02 -20.48 -19.30
N THR A 412 -7.16 -19.77 -18.14
CA THR A 412 -8.25 -18.82 -17.89
C THR A 412 -9.64 -19.41 -18.21
N ARG A 413 -9.87 -20.66 -17.78
CA ARG A 413 -11.11 -21.42 -17.99
C ARG A 413 -11.61 -22.03 -16.68
N GLN A 414 -12.90 -22.25 -16.58
CA GLN A 414 -13.48 -23.04 -15.52
C GLN A 414 -13.18 -24.52 -15.79
N HIS A 415 -12.65 -25.22 -14.80
CA HIS A 415 -12.39 -26.64 -14.82
C HIS A 415 -13.61 -27.42 -14.31
N GLN A 416 -13.73 -28.69 -14.71
CA GLN A 416 -14.89 -29.52 -14.37
C GLN A 416 -14.96 -29.83 -12.86
N HIS A 417 -13.82 -30.11 -12.24
CA HIS A 417 -13.78 -30.40 -10.80
C HIS A 417 -13.49 -29.13 -9.99
N PHE A 418 -14.26 -28.92 -8.90
CA PHE A 418 -14.17 -27.71 -8.06
C PHE A 418 -12.79 -27.51 -7.46
N LEU A 419 -12.06 -28.59 -7.07
CA LEU A 419 -10.69 -28.52 -6.55
C LEU A 419 -9.73 -27.82 -7.53
N LEU A 420 -9.93 -27.99 -8.85
CA LEU A 420 -9.10 -27.32 -9.88
C LEU A 420 -9.47 -25.85 -10.09
N ASN A 421 -10.52 -25.36 -9.43
CA ASN A 421 -10.99 -23.96 -9.47
C ASN A 421 -10.73 -23.21 -8.16
N SER A 422 -10.07 -23.83 -7.18
CA SER A 422 -9.73 -23.29 -5.85
C SER A 422 -8.24 -23.37 -5.56
N SER A 423 -7.76 -22.57 -4.63
CA SER A 423 -6.38 -22.59 -4.13
C SER A 423 -6.36 -23.09 -2.69
N HIS A 424 -5.31 -23.79 -2.31
CA HIS A 424 -5.22 -24.47 -1.02
C HIS A 424 -3.98 -24.00 -0.25
N VAL A 425 -4.15 -23.68 1.04
CA VAL A 425 -3.07 -23.27 1.93
C VAL A 425 -3.08 -24.18 3.16
N LEU A 426 -1.95 -24.81 3.46
CA LEU A 426 -1.77 -25.63 4.67
C LEU A 426 -0.75 -24.95 5.58
N SER A 427 -1.04 -24.90 6.89
CA SER A 427 -0.16 -24.31 7.90
C SER A 427 -0.24 -25.05 9.22
N CYS A 428 0.91 -25.21 9.90
CA CYS A 428 1.03 -25.86 11.23
C CYS A 428 1.41 -24.87 12.33
N SER A 429 1.30 -23.57 12.09
CA SER A 429 1.71 -22.56 13.07
C SER A 429 0.99 -22.73 14.41
N ASN A 430 1.74 -22.75 15.52
CA ASN A 430 1.19 -22.67 16.87
C ASN A 430 0.37 -21.40 17.08
N ASP A 431 0.65 -20.36 16.30
CA ASP A 431 -0.11 -19.14 16.21
C ASP A 431 -0.86 -19.06 14.87
N PHE A 432 -1.81 -19.97 14.70
CA PHE A 432 -2.63 -20.04 13.48
C PHE A 432 -3.37 -18.72 13.19
N ARG A 433 -3.77 -17.98 14.24
CA ARG A 433 -4.42 -16.67 14.07
C ARG A 433 -3.49 -15.67 13.39
N ASN A 434 -2.26 -15.52 13.87
CA ASN A 434 -1.28 -14.60 13.25
C ASN A 434 -0.91 -15.05 11.83
N THR A 435 -0.86 -16.36 11.58
CA THR A 435 -0.63 -16.88 10.22
C THR A 435 -1.83 -16.58 9.31
N LEU A 436 -3.06 -16.78 9.79
CA LEU A 436 -4.28 -16.43 9.07
C LEU A 436 -4.34 -14.93 8.80
N ASP A 437 -4.03 -14.08 9.80
CA ASP A 437 -3.98 -12.64 9.63
C ASP A 437 -2.92 -12.21 8.60
N SER A 438 -1.78 -12.91 8.55
CA SER A 438 -0.75 -12.68 7.54
C SER A 438 -1.23 -13.07 6.13
N ILE A 439 -1.96 -14.19 6.00
CA ILE A 439 -2.59 -14.61 4.75
C ILE A 439 -3.64 -13.60 4.31
N VAL A 440 -4.49 -13.14 5.24
CA VAL A 440 -5.52 -12.12 4.98
C VAL A 440 -4.88 -10.79 4.55
N LYS A 441 -3.86 -10.33 5.27
CA LYS A 441 -3.10 -9.11 4.90
C LYS A 441 -2.46 -9.26 3.52
N GLY A 442 -1.88 -10.42 3.23
CA GLY A 442 -1.31 -10.73 1.93
C GLY A 442 -2.35 -10.75 0.81
N LEU A 443 -3.52 -11.33 1.03
CA LEU A 443 -4.64 -11.29 0.07
C LEU A 443 -5.15 -9.86 -0.15
N ASN A 444 -5.28 -9.09 0.92
CA ASN A 444 -5.68 -7.68 0.82
C ASN A 444 -4.64 -6.85 0.04
N GLY A 445 -3.33 -7.09 0.26
CA GLY A 445 -2.25 -6.49 -0.51
C GLY A 445 -2.31 -6.85 -2.00
N ALA A 446 -2.68 -8.09 -2.33
CA ALA A 446 -2.92 -8.52 -3.71
C ALA A 446 -4.24 -8.00 -4.31
N GLY A 447 -5.04 -7.25 -3.54
CA GLY A 447 -6.30 -6.65 -3.97
C GLY A 447 -7.53 -7.54 -3.80
N PHE A 448 -7.42 -8.63 -3.02
CA PHE A 448 -8.52 -9.50 -2.65
C PHE A 448 -9.14 -9.08 -1.32
N SER A 449 -10.37 -9.50 -1.05
CA SER A 449 -11.11 -9.16 0.17
C SER A 449 -11.25 -10.36 1.10
N ARG A 450 -11.68 -10.13 2.34
CA ARG A 450 -11.99 -11.17 3.32
C ARG A 450 -13.01 -12.20 2.79
N LYS A 451 -13.86 -11.83 1.85
CA LYS A 451 -14.87 -12.71 1.23
C LYS A 451 -14.26 -13.77 0.30
N ASP A 452 -12.99 -13.59 -0.09
CA ASP A 452 -12.31 -14.42 -1.09
C ASP A 452 -11.50 -15.59 -0.48
N TYR A 453 -11.48 -15.73 0.85
CA TYR A 453 -10.86 -16.88 1.52
C TYR A 453 -11.83 -17.57 2.50
N ARG A 454 -11.54 -18.83 2.82
CA ARG A 454 -12.31 -19.69 3.73
C ARG A 454 -11.38 -20.50 4.62
N VAL A 455 -11.79 -20.76 5.85
CA VAL A 455 -11.08 -21.65 6.77
C VAL A 455 -11.78 -23.00 6.73
N GLY A 456 -11.03 -24.08 6.47
CA GLY A 456 -11.53 -25.45 6.53
C GLY A 456 -11.57 -25.91 7.99
N GLY A 457 -12.76 -26.34 8.46
CA GLY A 457 -13.01 -26.86 9.82
C GLY A 457 -14.43 -26.52 10.29
N ASP A 458 -15.01 -27.36 11.16
CA ASP A 458 -16.36 -27.20 11.72
C ASP A 458 -16.45 -26.09 12.80
N GLU A 459 -15.36 -25.49 13.18
CA GLU A 459 -15.39 -24.35 14.06
C GLU A 459 -15.56 -23.11 13.17
N ASP A 460 -16.81 -22.61 13.10
CA ASP A 460 -17.06 -21.17 13.01
C ASP A 460 -16.37 -20.55 14.25
N VAL A 461 -15.06 -20.37 14.17
CA VAL A 461 -14.35 -19.48 15.09
C VAL A 461 -14.93 -18.13 14.75
N PRO A 462 -15.74 -17.50 15.64
CA PRO A 462 -16.09 -16.12 15.47
C PRO A 462 -14.73 -15.43 15.52
N VAL A 463 -14.20 -15.10 14.35
CA VAL A 463 -13.08 -14.18 14.25
C VAL A 463 -13.70 -12.89 14.77
N GLN A 464 -13.51 -12.63 16.06
CA GLN A 464 -13.73 -11.31 16.59
C GLN A 464 -12.95 -10.40 15.66
N GLU A 465 -13.69 -9.53 15.00
CA GLU A 465 -13.17 -8.49 14.15
C GLU A 465 -12.19 -7.67 14.94
N GLN A 466 -10.94 -8.12 15.02
CA GLN A 466 -9.88 -7.21 15.37
C GLN A 466 -9.72 -6.31 14.15
N GLN A 467 -10.18 -5.08 14.34
CA GLN A 467 -9.92 -3.93 13.49
C GLN A 467 -8.49 -3.97 12.98
N PRO A 468 -8.21 -3.46 11.78
CA PRO A 468 -6.86 -3.11 11.44
C PRO A 468 -6.38 -2.11 12.51
N GLN A 469 -5.66 -2.61 13.50
CA GLN A 469 -4.93 -1.75 14.42
C GLN A 469 -4.10 -0.81 13.54
N PRO A 470 -4.12 0.50 13.79
CA PRO A 470 -3.11 1.36 13.22
C PRO A 470 -1.78 0.69 13.50
N GLN A 471 -0.92 0.59 12.50
CA GLN A 471 0.39 -0.05 12.63
C GLN A 471 0.94 0.28 14.01
N PRO A 472 1.30 -0.69 14.86
CA PRO A 472 1.89 -0.38 16.13
C PRO A 472 3.12 0.46 15.82
N GLN A 473 3.08 1.71 16.24
CA GLN A 473 4.30 2.44 16.48
C GLN A 473 5.09 1.53 17.40
N GLN A 474 6.33 1.27 17.08
CA GLN A 474 7.27 0.37 17.75
C GLN A 474 7.48 0.78 19.23
N GLU A 475 6.49 0.68 20.08
CA GLU A 475 6.60 0.98 21.54
C GLU A 475 6.25 -0.18 22.45
N GLU A 476 5.86 -1.36 21.95
CA GLU A 476 5.56 -2.52 22.81
C GLU A 476 6.62 -3.64 22.75
N LEU A 477 7.90 -3.31 22.53
CA LEU A 477 8.98 -4.32 22.61
C LEU A 477 9.71 -4.32 23.96
N PHE A 478 9.26 -3.54 24.98
CA PHE A 478 10.01 -3.38 26.23
C PHE A 478 9.17 -3.43 27.52
N ASN A 479 8.17 -4.31 27.63
CA ASN A 479 7.64 -4.65 28.95
C ASN A 479 7.04 -6.06 28.94
N ASN A 480 7.90 -7.06 29.03
CA ASN A 480 7.59 -8.35 29.66
C ASN A 480 8.90 -8.98 30.19
N GLU A 481 9.42 -8.41 31.26
CA GLU A 481 10.27 -9.18 32.17
C GLU A 481 9.32 -10.07 32.99
N ASN A 482 9.19 -11.33 32.58
CA ASN A 482 8.84 -12.56 33.29
C ASN A 482 8.03 -13.51 32.40
N ALA A 483 8.51 -13.80 31.22
CA ALA A 483 8.25 -15.07 30.57
C ALA A 483 9.60 -15.78 30.48
N VAL A 484 9.74 -16.87 31.17
CA VAL A 484 10.86 -17.79 30.99
C VAL A 484 10.85 -18.15 29.51
N GLU A 485 11.75 -17.54 28.75
CA GLU A 485 12.05 -17.95 27.37
C GLU A 485 12.66 -19.35 27.46
N ASN A 486 11.84 -20.33 27.20
CA ASN A 486 12.37 -21.56 26.61
C ASN A 486 12.79 -21.21 25.18
N ASN A 487 14.01 -20.72 25.02
CA ASN A 487 14.75 -20.73 23.77
C ASN A 487 15.04 -22.20 23.41
N ASN A 488 14.02 -22.89 22.92
CA ASN A 488 14.26 -24.01 22.06
C ASN A 488 14.26 -23.42 20.64
N ASP A 489 15.45 -23.25 20.08
CA ASP A 489 15.68 -23.20 18.64
C ASP A 489 14.92 -24.37 18.04
N ASP A 490 13.82 -24.08 17.38
CA ASP A 490 12.91 -25.06 16.79
C ASP A 490 13.55 -25.55 15.48
N ASP A 491 14.62 -26.30 15.64
CA ASP A 491 15.29 -26.99 14.57
C ASP A 491 14.32 -28.06 14.04
N PHE A 492 14.30 -28.28 12.71
CA PHE A 492 13.53 -29.34 12.03
C PHE A 492 13.87 -30.77 12.53
N THR A 493 14.42 -30.90 13.73
CA THR A 493 14.82 -32.15 14.37
C THR A 493 13.64 -33.06 14.73
N ASP A 494 12.44 -32.46 14.84
CA ASP A 494 11.23 -33.23 15.23
C ASP A 494 10.50 -33.86 14.03
N VAL A 495 10.90 -33.54 12.79
CA VAL A 495 10.27 -34.05 11.57
C VAL A 495 11.05 -35.21 11.03
N THR A 496 10.46 -36.40 11.06
CA THR A 496 11.09 -37.62 10.59
C THR A 496 10.43 -38.19 9.32
N PRO A 497 11.23 -38.74 8.38
CA PRO A 497 10.71 -39.34 7.15
C PRO A 497 9.78 -40.51 7.43
N GLU A 498 10.06 -41.26 8.51
CA GLU A 498 9.28 -42.42 8.93
C GLU A 498 7.86 -42.01 9.31
N ASN A 499 7.70 -40.97 10.13
CA ASN A 499 6.40 -40.46 10.56
C ASN A 499 5.57 -39.95 9.38
N ILE A 500 6.21 -39.32 8.41
CA ILE A 500 5.52 -38.85 7.20
C ILE A 500 5.10 -40.02 6.34
N LYS A 501 5.97 -41.04 6.15
CA LYS A 501 5.62 -42.25 5.42
C LYS A 501 4.46 -42.98 6.09
N GLU A 502 4.51 -43.14 7.42
CA GLU A 502 3.43 -43.78 8.18
C GLU A 502 2.10 -43.02 8.00
N GLN A 503 2.16 -41.70 8.03
CA GLN A 503 0.99 -40.87 7.70
C GLN A 503 0.57 -40.98 6.23
N ILE A 504 1.45 -41.14 5.28
CA ILE A 504 1.14 -41.40 3.86
C ILE A 504 0.64 -42.81 3.63
N ASP A 505 1.09 -43.83 4.32
CA ASP A 505 0.78 -45.26 4.09
C ASP A 505 -0.41 -45.78 4.91
N ASN A 506 -0.84 -45.07 5.96
CA ASN A 506 -1.96 -45.45 6.83
C ASN A 506 -3.32 -45.17 6.17
N THR A 507 -3.83 -46.13 5.42
CA THR A 507 -4.98 -45.96 4.49
C THR A 507 -6.31 -45.60 5.13
N ASP A 508 -6.54 -45.86 6.43
CA ASP A 508 -7.85 -45.62 7.08
C ASP A 508 -7.99 -44.18 7.63
N GLU A 509 -6.99 -43.64 8.28
CA GLU A 509 -6.98 -42.24 8.75
C GLU A 509 -6.81 -41.22 7.61
N GLN A 510 -6.10 -41.61 6.56
CA GLN A 510 -5.83 -40.77 5.36
C GLN A 510 -7.03 -40.60 4.45
N SER A 511 -7.74 -41.69 4.22
CA SER A 511 -9.01 -41.68 3.48
C SER A 511 -10.01 -40.68 4.14
N GLN A 512 -9.89 -40.52 5.46
CA GLN A 512 -10.72 -39.62 6.24
C GLN A 512 -10.21 -38.16 6.14
N SER A 513 -8.91 -37.88 6.34
CA SER A 513 -8.34 -36.53 6.24
C SER A 513 -8.51 -35.93 4.84
N LEU A 514 -8.22 -36.68 3.78
CA LEU A 514 -8.41 -36.24 2.39
C LEU A 514 -9.89 -36.04 2.06
N THR A 515 -10.76 -36.97 2.53
CA THR A 515 -12.21 -36.87 2.32
C THR A 515 -12.76 -35.65 3.07
N ASP A 516 -12.29 -35.39 4.27
CA ASP A 516 -12.65 -34.20 5.05
C ASP A 516 -12.20 -32.91 4.38
N MET A 517 -10.95 -32.86 3.85
CA MET A 517 -10.46 -31.70 3.06
C MET A 517 -11.29 -31.49 1.77
N GLU A 518 -11.65 -32.58 1.07
CA GLU A 518 -12.45 -32.51 -0.15
C GLU A 518 -13.87 -32.01 0.16
N ASN A 519 -14.52 -32.56 1.19
CA ASN A 519 -15.83 -32.15 1.65
C ASN A 519 -15.84 -30.69 2.12
N GLN A 520 -14.85 -30.27 2.90
CA GLN A 520 -14.68 -28.88 3.33
C GLN A 520 -14.49 -27.94 2.13
N ALA A 521 -13.65 -28.34 1.17
CA ALA A 521 -13.43 -27.56 -0.03
C ALA A 521 -14.72 -27.42 -0.88
N GLU A 522 -15.49 -28.49 -1.02
CA GLU A 522 -16.75 -28.49 -1.74
C GLU A 522 -17.77 -27.57 -1.08
N GLN A 523 -18.00 -27.72 0.23
CA GLN A 523 -18.93 -26.87 1.01
C GLN A 523 -18.53 -25.41 0.95
N GLN A 524 -17.25 -25.09 1.13
CA GLN A 524 -16.76 -23.69 1.10
C GLN A 524 -16.84 -23.10 -0.32
N THR A 525 -16.59 -23.88 -1.35
CA THR A 525 -16.73 -23.44 -2.73
C THR A 525 -18.22 -23.21 -3.09
N GLN A 526 -19.11 -24.07 -2.61
CA GLN A 526 -20.56 -23.91 -2.82
C GLN A 526 -21.08 -22.67 -2.10
N LYS A 527 -20.75 -22.46 -0.81
CA LYS A 527 -21.08 -21.23 -0.06
C LYS A 527 -20.55 -19.98 -0.78
N TYR A 528 -19.30 -20.00 -1.22
CA TYR A 528 -18.72 -18.87 -1.98
C TYR A 528 -19.48 -18.59 -3.27
N THR A 529 -19.90 -19.64 -3.98
CA THR A 529 -20.66 -19.50 -5.24
C THR A 529 -22.05 -18.94 -4.97
N GLU A 530 -22.76 -19.40 -3.93
CA GLU A 530 -24.06 -18.90 -3.54
C GLU A 530 -24.01 -17.42 -3.13
N GLU A 531 -23.04 -17.02 -2.31
CA GLU A 531 -22.81 -15.63 -1.89
C GLU A 531 -22.45 -14.70 -3.05
N THR A 532 -21.83 -15.23 -4.12
CA THR A 532 -21.36 -14.43 -5.26
C THR A 532 -22.30 -14.46 -6.48
N SER A 533 -23.32 -15.34 -6.51
CA SER A 533 -24.25 -15.51 -7.64
C SER A 533 -25.50 -14.63 -7.61
N GLY A 534 -25.71 -13.82 -6.56
CA GLY A 534 -26.90 -12.96 -6.41
C GLY A 534 -27.04 -11.94 -7.56
N GLU A 535 -28.28 -11.75 -8.05
CA GLU A 535 -28.64 -10.86 -9.18
C GLU A 535 -28.27 -9.37 -8.97
N ASN A 536 -27.95 -8.96 -7.74
CA ASN A 536 -27.59 -7.57 -7.39
C ASN A 536 -26.07 -7.31 -7.44
N PHE A 537 -25.31 -8.15 -8.14
CA PHE A 537 -23.87 -7.95 -8.23
C PHE A 537 -23.50 -6.91 -9.31
N MET A 538 -23.31 -5.67 -8.90
CA MET A 538 -22.63 -4.64 -9.70
C MET A 538 -21.12 -4.69 -9.43
N GLY A 539 -20.32 -5.15 -10.38
CA GLY A 539 -18.85 -5.17 -10.27
C GLY A 539 -18.23 -3.80 -10.46
N GLY A 540 -17.03 -3.61 -9.92
CA GLY A 540 -16.21 -2.42 -10.16
C GLY A 540 -16.44 -1.27 -9.18
N THR A 541 -16.23 -0.04 -9.66
CA THR A 541 -16.36 1.20 -8.86
C THR A 541 -17.73 1.33 -8.21
N GLU A 542 -18.76 0.83 -8.87
CA GLU A 542 -20.14 0.79 -8.37
C GLU A 542 -20.30 -0.19 -7.20
N ALA A 543 -19.56 -1.31 -7.17
CA ALA A 543 -19.64 -2.29 -6.07
C ALA A 543 -19.03 -1.76 -4.75
N GLN A 544 -17.98 -0.93 -4.81
CA GLN A 544 -17.49 -0.24 -3.62
C GLN A 544 -18.49 0.78 -3.07
N MET A 545 -19.45 1.19 -3.90
CA MET A 545 -20.53 2.11 -3.54
C MET A 545 -21.82 1.39 -3.18
N GLN A 546 -21.90 0.07 -3.24
CA GLN A 546 -23.06 -0.69 -2.75
C GLN A 546 -23.28 -0.57 -1.24
N HIS A 547 -22.24 -0.17 -0.48
CA HIS A 547 -22.38 0.22 0.93
C HIS A 547 -22.62 1.75 1.05
N ARG A 548 -23.42 2.31 0.16
CA ARG A 548 -23.86 3.70 0.17
C ARG A 548 -25.06 3.83 1.09
N PHE A 549 -24.81 4.25 2.31
CA PHE A 549 -25.84 4.48 3.29
C PHE A 549 -26.28 5.94 3.23
N LYS A 550 -27.54 6.15 2.87
CA LYS A 550 -28.16 7.48 2.79
C LYS A 550 -28.53 7.97 4.18
N ILE A 551 -28.68 9.29 4.30
CA ILE A 551 -29.33 9.88 5.46
C ILE A 551 -30.75 9.28 5.58
N ARG A 552 -31.14 8.86 6.78
CA ARG A 552 -32.47 8.36 7.06
C ARG A 552 -33.52 9.43 6.75
N THR A 553 -34.64 9.02 6.18
CA THR A 553 -35.68 9.93 5.69
C THR A 553 -36.13 10.94 6.75
N GLU A 554 -36.24 10.51 8.01
CA GLU A 554 -36.62 11.35 9.15
C GLU A 554 -35.58 12.41 9.53
N ASN A 555 -34.34 12.27 9.09
CA ASN A 555 -33.23 13.15 9.45
C ASN A 555 -32.78 14.10 8.31
N ILE A 556 -33.32 13.93 7.09
CA ILE A 556 -32.88 14.68 5.89
C ILE A 556 -32.95 16.20 6.12
N GLU A 557 -34.09 16.71 6.56
CA GLU A 557 -34.31 18.16 6.75
C GLU A 557 -33.33 18.75 7.77
N SER A 558 -33.15 18.07 8.92
CA SER A 558 -32.26 18.54 9.98
C SER A 558 -30.78 18.45 9.60
N ALA A 559 -30.38 17.43 8.81
CA ALA A 559 -29.01 17.29 8.32
C ALA A 559 -28.66 18.30 7.23
N GLN A 560 -29.57 18.51 6.27
CA GLN A 560 -29.35 19.49 5.17
C GLN A 560 -29.38 20.94 5.64
N ALA A 561 -30.06 21.22 6.74
CA ALA A 561 -30.04 22.55 7.35
C ALA A 561 -28.74 22.85 8.13
N LEU A 562 -27.98 21.82 8.49
CA LEU A 562 -26.77 21.97 9.29
C LEU A 562 -25.58 22.41 8.45
N ARG A 563 -24.87 23.44 8.95
CA ARG A 563 -23.59 23.94 8.39
C ARG A 563 -22.56 23.96 9.51
N LEU A 564 -21.64 23.02 9.50
CA LEU A 564 -20.63 22.92 10.54
C LEU A 564 -19.52 23.97 10.33
N PRO A 565 -19.17 24.73 11.37
CA PRO A 565 -18.07 25.69 11.30
C PRO A 565 -16.73 25.00 11.15
N LYS A 566 -15.87 25.53 10.26
CA LYS A 566 -14.46 25.17 10.15
C LYS A 566 -13.60 26.42 10.24
N PHE A 567 -12.38 26.31 10.74
CA PHE A 567 -11.45 27.42 10.71
C PHE A 567 -11.03 27.74 9.29
N CYS A 568 -11.09 29.04 8.97
CA CYS A 568 -10.70 29.61 7.71
C CYS A 568 -9.65 30.70 7.95
N ILE A 569 -8.70 30.82 7.03
CA ILE A 569 -7.68 31.87 7.04
C ILE A 569 -7.93 32.82 5.87
N LYS A 570 -7.70 34.13 6.07
CA LYS A 570 -7.76 35.10 5.00
C LYS A 570 -6.79 34.75 3.88
N ALA A 571 -7.28 34.80 2.65
CA ALA A 571 -6.46 34.56 1.47
C ALA A 571 -5.67 35.84 1.14
N ASP A 572 -4.35 35.75 1.10
CA ASP A 572 -3.47 36.84 0.65
C ASP A 572 -3.47 36.87 -0.90
N PHE A 573 -4.56 37.41 -1.48
CA PHE A 573 -4.61 37.69 -2.91
C PHE A 573 -4.26 39.17 -3.11
N GLY A 574 -3.07 39.47 -3.65
CA GLY A 574 -2.61 40.83 -3.97
C GLY A 574 -3.67 41.81 -4.44
N LEU A 575 -3.38 42.83 -5.27
CA LEU A 575 -4.16 43.99 -5.67
C LEU A 575 -5.68 43.85 -5.95
N PHE A 576 -6.28 42.65 -5.82
CA PHE A 576 -7.71 42.36 -6.03
C PHE A 576 -8.29 41.49 -4.90
N ASP A 577 -7.93 41.76 -3.65
CA ASP A 577 -8.46 41.06 -2.48
C ASP A 577 -9.97 41.35 -2.34
N ASP A 578 -10.81 40.32 -2.58
CA ASP A 578 -12.25 40.36 -2.33
C ASP A 578 -12.64 39.89 -0.92
N GLY A 579 -11.64 39.68 -0.03
CA GLY A 579 -11.83 39.21 1.34
C GLY A 579 -12.19 37.74 1.42
N ALA A 580 -11.82 36.94 0.43
CA ALA A 580 -12.08 35.49 0.42
C ALA A 580 -11.31 34.77 1.54
N PHE A 581 -11.99 33.85 2.23
CA PHE A 581 -11.40 32.96 3.23
C PHE A 581 -11.26 31.56 2.66
N ASN A 582 -10.10 30.92 2.92
CA ASN A 582 -9.85 29.52 2.61
C ASN A 582 -9.84 28.66 3.88
N TYR A 583 -10.17 27.39 3.77
CA TYR A 583 -9.99 26.49 4.90
C TYR A 583 -8.54 26.49 5.35
N LEU A 584 -8.35 26.62 6.67
CA LEU A 584 -7.04 26.54 7.30
C LEU A 584 -6.49 25.13 7.20
N GLU A 585 -5.27 25.00 6.71
CA GLU A 585 -4.49 23.76 6.76
C GLU A 585 -3.32 23.94 7.76
N PRO A 586 -2.94 22.90 8.53
CA PRO A 586 -1.86 23.02 9.51
C PRO A 586 -0.53 23.51 8.92
N GLU A 587 -0.31 23.28 7.63
CA GLU A 587 0.87 23.70 6.86
C GLU A 587 0.92 25.22 6.67
N ASN A 588 -0.23 25.90 6.58
CA ASN A 588 -0.31 27.37 6.50
C ASN A 588 0.33 28.04 7.74
N LEU A 589 0.27 27.37 8.88
CA LEU A 589 0.82 27.87 10.15
C LEU A 589 2.35 27.75 10.25
N LEU A 590 3.01 27.05 9.31
CA LEU A 590 4.47 26.93 9.26
C LEU A 590 5.15 28.10 8.55
N GLU A 591 4.39 29.03 7.99
CA GLU A 591 4.95 30.22 7.39
C GLU A 591 5.79 31.01 8.40
N GLY A 592 7.04 31.30 8.03
CA GLY A 592 7.99 31.96 8.91
C GLY A 592 8.67 31.06 9.94
N PHE A 593 8.32 29.78 10.04
CA PHE A 593 9.02 28.85 10.92
C PHE A 593 10.48 28.68 10.49
N ARG A 594 11.40 28.78 11.45
CA ARG A 594 12.85 28.61 11.26
C ARG A 594 13.42 27.73 12.36
N LEU A 595 14.31 26.85 11.98
CA LEU A 595 15.09 26.04 12.93
C LEU A 595 16.23 26.84 13.56
N THR A 596 16.62 27.97 12.97
CA THR A 596 17.66 28.87 13.52
C THR A 596 17.22 29.40 14.89
N GLY A 597 18.06 29.24 15.89
CA GLY A 597 17.78 29.67 17.27
C GLY A 597 16.88 28.75 18.08
N GLN A 598 16.31 27.70 17.50
CA GLN A 598 15.54 26.69 18.23
C GLN A 598 16.44 25.81 19.11
N ASP A 599 15.87 25.23 20.17
CA ASP A 599 16.55 24.30 21.07
C ASP A 599 17.06 23.07 20.30
N ALA A 600 18.39 22.87 20.32
CA ALA A 600 19.07 21.75 19.67
C ALA A 600 19.43 20.62 20.66
N ASN A 601 18.96 20.69 21.91
CA ASN A 601 19.23 19.63 22.88
C ASN A 601 18.32 18.42 22.61
N VAL A 602 18.91 17.36 22.09
CA VAL A 602 18.24 16.09 21.78
C VAL A 602 18.74 15.02 22.76
N ASN A 603 17.83 14.40 23.49
CA ASN A 603 18.19 13.32 24.41
C ASN A 603 18.34 12.01 23.61
N PHE A 604 19.59 11.59 23.42
CA PHE A 604 19.93 10.33 22.74
C PHE A 604 20.07 9.14 23.71
N LYS A 605 19.53 9.19 24.94
CA LYS A 605 19.50 8.00 25.79
C LYS A 605 18.77 6.89 25.04
N LEU A 606 19.57 6.03 24.42
CA LEU A 606 19.13 4.78 23.84
C LEU A 606 18.96 3.82 25.01
N ALA A 607 17.82 3.17 25.14
CA ALA A 607 17.74 1.98 25.95
C ALA A 607 18.82 1.02 25.41
N SER A 608 19.58 0.41 26.32
CA SER A 608 20.66 -0.54 25.99
C SER A 608 20.04 -1.74 25.24
N GLY A 609 20.04 -1.69 23.93
CA GLY A 609 19.58 -2.71 23.01
C GLY A 609 20.53 -2.83 21.84
N GLU A 610 20.55 -3.98 21.19
CA GLU A 610 21.40 -4.28 20.04
C GLU A 610 21.26 -3.23 18.93
N MET A 611 22.41 -2.74 18.44
CA MET A 611 22.44 -1.73 17.39
C MET A 611 22.37 -2.38 16.01
N TYR A 612 21.39 -2.00 15.21
CA TYR A 612 21.24 -2.44 13.82
C TYR A 612 21.59 -1.30 12.85
N SER A 613 22.39 -1.58 11.83
CA SER A 613 22.50 -0.68 10.68
C SER A 613 21.45 -1.08 9.64
N VAL A 614 20.77 -0.08 9.09
CA VAL A 614 19.88 -0.27 7.96
C VAL A 614 20.74 -0.17 6.70
N ASP A 615 21.01 -1.30 6.06
CA ASP A 615 21.69 -1.32 4.78
C ASP A 615 20.66 -1.46 3.66
N ILE A 616 20.80 -0.64 2.62
CA ILE A 616 20.00 -0.78 1.41
C ILE A 616 20.79 -1.76 0.54
N ALA A 617 20.30 -2.98 0.40
CA ALA A 617 20.93 -3.99 -0.43
C ALA A 617 21.22 -3.45 -1.84
N GLN A 618 22.40 -3.75 -2.37
CA GLN A 618 22.84 -3.34 -3.71
C GLN A 618 22.01 -3.98 -4.85
N SER A 619 21.03 -4.81 -4.55
CA SER A 619 20.11 -5.44 -5.50
C SER A 619 18.69 -4.98 -5.24
N GLY A 620 18.27 -3.92 -5.90
CA GLY A 620 16.93 -3.68 -6.46
C GLY A 620 15.71 -3.57 -5.55
N GLU A 621 15.75 -3.84 -4.24
CA GLU A 621 14.61 -3.72 -3.35
C GLU A 621 14.89 -2.71 -2.23
N ALA A 622 14.06 -1.66 -2.15
CA ALA A 622 14.08 -0.70 -1.05
C ALA A 622 13.34 -1.26 0.19
N VAL A 623 13.66 -2.47 0.59
CA VAL A 623 13.30 -2.98 1.91
C VAL A 623 14.48 -2.71 2.83
N PRO A 624 14.30 -1.96 3.95
CA PRO A 624 15.36 -1.83 4.93
C PRO A 624 15.74 -3.21 5.45
N GLN A 625 16.91 -3.72 5.06
CA GLN A 625 17.45 -4.92 5.69
C GLN A 625 18.19 -4.46 6.95
N TYR A 626 17.67 -4.86 8.09
CA TYR A 626 18.35 -4.66 9.37
C TYR A 626 19.51 -5.67 9.45
N ARG A 627 20.73 -5.17 9.23
CA ARG A 627 21.93 -5.96 9.45
C ARG A 627 22.51 -5.57 10.79
N MET A 628 22.78 -6.55 11.64
CA MET A 628 23.53 -6.36 12.87
C MET A 628 24.93 -5.82 12.53
N VAL A 629 25.28 -4.64 13.08
CA VAL A 629 26.61 -4.04 12.85
C VAL A 629 27.64 -4.87 13.57
N THR A 630 28.46 -5.61 12.83
CA THR A 630 29.51 -6.45 13.40
C THR A 630 30.61 -5.59 14.02
N ASP A 631 31.34 -6.15 15.00
CA ASP A 631 32.50 -5.45 15.59
C ASP A 631 33.60 -5.13 14.53
N SER A 632 33.67 -5.92 13.47
CA SER A 632 34.52 -5.64 12.31
C SER A 632 34.07 -4.38 11.54
N ASP A 633 32.77 -4.19 11.36
CA ASP A 633 32.22 -3.02 10.69
C ASP A 633 32.42 -1.76 11.53
N LYS A 634 32.22 -1.85 12.84
CA LYS A 634 32.48 -0.77 13.81
C LYS A 634 33.97 -0.38 13.80
N LYS A 635 34.87 -1.39 13.75
CA LYS A 635 36.33 -1.15 13.69
C LYS A 635 36.74 -0.45 12.41
N LYS A 636 36.24 -0.88 11.23
CA LYS A 636 36.52 -0.22 9.95
C LYS A 636 35.97 1.21 9.91
N LEU A 637 34.77 1.43 10.43
CA LEU A 637 34.17 2.76 10.50
C LEU A 637 34.95 3.67 11.46
N ARG A 638 35.41 3.14 12.58
CA ARG A 638 36.29 3.88 13.53
C ARG A 638 37.61 4.24 12.85
N GLU A 639 38.30 3.28 12.22
CA GLU A 639 39.56 3.53 11.49
C GLU A 639 39.37 4.59 10.38
N TYR A 640 38.23 4.55 9.69
CA TYR A 640 37.89 5.58 8.69
C TYR A 640 37.69 6.95 9.33
N LEU A 641 36.90 7.06 10.39
CA LEU A 641 36.68 8.33 11.10
C LEU A 641 37.98 8.89 11.66
N ASP A 642 38.80 8.07 12.33
CA ASP A 642 40.08 8.46 12.92
C ASP A 642 41.09 8.94 11.86
N SER A 643 40.94 8.50 10.61
CA SER A 643 41.75 8.97 9.49
C SER A 643 41.35 10.37 9.01
N LEU A 644 40.21 10.90 9.41
CA LEU A 644 39.73 12.22 9.00
C LEU A 644 40.00 13.28 10.06
N PRO A 645 40.32 14.54 9.65
CA PRO A 645 40.29 15.66 10.56
C PRO A 645 38.95 15.82 11.26
N GLN A 646 38.91 16.29 12.52
CA GLN A 646 37.70 16.42 13.32
C GLN A 646 36.57 17.16 12.60
N GLU A 647 36.86 18.22 11.86
CA GLU A 647 35.86 18.96 11.06
C GLU A 647 35.23 18.09 9.98
N ARG A 648 35.99 17.16 9.41
CA ARG A 648 35.50 16.21 8.40
C ARG A 648 34.67 15.08 9.01
N GLN A 649 35.01 14.63 10.22
CA GLN A 649 34.24 13.65 10.96
C GLN A 649 32.81 14.20 11.24
N ILE A 650 32.74 15.43 11.74
CA ILE A 650 31.48 16.14 12.02
C ILE A 650 30.67 16.31 10.72
N ALA A 651 31.33 16.78 9.64
CA ALA A 651 30.66 16.96 8.34
C ALA A 651 30.08 15.65 7.79
N THR A 652 30.79 14.53 7.94
CA THR A 652 30.33 13.20 7.53
C THR A 652 29.06 12.76 8.30
N CYS A 653 29.03 13.02 9.63
CA CYS A 653 27.87 12.76 10.45
C CYS A 653 26.67 13.63 10.04
N ILE A 654 26.89 14.93 9.82
CA ILE A 654 25.86 15.86 9.36
C ILE A 654 25.26 15.38 8.04
N ASP A 655 26.08 15.01 7.07
CA ASP A 655 25.63 14.54 5.76
C ASP A 655 24.83 13.24 5.87
N ALA A 656 25.28 12.30 6.70
CA ALA A 656 24.60 11.03 6.93
C ALA A 656 23.22 11.22 7.57
N ILE A 657 23.11 12.08 8.58
CA ILE A 657 21.84 12.38 9.27
C ILE A 657 20.90 13.19 8.37
N CYS A 658 21.40 14.24 7.70
CA CYS A 658 20.60 15.06 6.79
C CYS A 658 20.05 14.24 5.61
N ALA A 659 20.78 13.24 5.11
CA ALA A 659 20.31 12.35 4.06
C ALA A 659 19.06 11.52 4.49
N VAL A 660 18.91 11.25 5.78
CA VAL A 660 17.74 10.54 6.33
C VAL A 660 16.58 11.52 6.58
N ILE A 661 16.86 12.70 7.16
CA ILE A 661 15.84 13.69 7.55
C ILE A 661 15.20 14.39 6.34
N ASN A 662 15.99 14.73 5.31
CA ASN A 662 15.54 15.51 4.14
C ASN A 662 14.45 14.84 3.26
N ARG A 663 13.85 13.75 3.72
CA ARG A 663 12.76 13.04 3.01
C ARG A 663 11.40 13.72 3.12
N LYS A 664 11.25 14.70 4.01
CA LYS A 664 10.02 15.50 4.17
C LYS A 664 10.25 16.93 3.67
N ASN A 665 9.53 17.34 2.63
CA ASN A 665 9.67 18.68 1.99
C ASN A 665 9.16 19.86 2.84
N ALA A 666 8.86 19.68 4.13
CA ALA A 666 8.27 20.71 4.98
C ALA A 666 9.26 21.81 5.44
N TYR A 667 10.58 21.58 5.32
CA TYR A 667 11.60 22.48 5.87
C TYR A 667 12.71 22.74 4.85
N ARG A 668 13.32 23.94 4.93
CA ARG A 668 14.49 24.27 4.08
C ARG A 668 15.67 23.37 4.44
N SER A 669 16.29 22.74 3.45
CA SER A 669 17.44 21.84 3.65
C SER A 669 18.63 22.52 4.32
N THR A 670 18.83 23.84 4.10
CA THR A 670 19.85 24.63 4.81
C THR A 670 19.57 24.76 6.31
N ASP A 671 18.31 25.04 6.67
CA ASP A 671 17.91 25.17 8.08
C ASP A 671 18.06 23.84 8.83
N ILE A 672 17.71 22.70 8.17
CA ILE A 672 17.92 21.36 8.72
C ILE A 672 19.40 21.09 8.96
N ARG A 673 20.25 21.40 7.97
CA ARG A 673 21.70 21.19 8.06
C ARG A 673 22.31 21.98 9.22
N ASP A 674 21.97 23.26 9.36
CA ASP A 674 22.43 24.11 10.44
C ASP A 674 21.90 23.65 11.81
N TYR A 675 20.70 23.14 11.87
CA TYR A 675 20.13 22.55 13.08
C TYR A 675 20.86 21.28 13.50
N VAL A 676 21.03 20.33 12.55
CA VAL A 676 21.77 19.07 12.78
C VAL A 676 23.20 19.35 13.20
N LYS A 677 23.83 20.35 12.58
CA LYS A 677 25.17 20.79 13.01
C LYS A 677 25.20 21.20 14.49
N ARG A 678 24.27 22.04 14.93
CA ARG A 678 24.20 22.45 16.36
C ARG A 678 23.90 21.28 17.31
N VAL A 679 23.14 20.27 16.86
CA VAL A 679 22.90 19.05 17.64
C VAL A 679 24.19 18.25 17.79
N ILE A 680 25.02 18.20 16.75
CA ILE A 680 26.26 17.39 16.71
C ILE A 680 27.45 18.12 17.35
N ASP A 681 27.53 19.44 17.26
CA ASP A 681 28.66 20.23 17.79
C ASP A 681 28.93 20.02 19.30
N GLY A 682 27.97 19.49 20.06
CA GLY A 682 28.11 19.15 21.48
C GLY A 682 28.48 17.70 21.79
N LEU A 683 28.73 16.85 20.77
CA LEU A 683 28.94 15.41 20.93
C LEU A 683 30.43 15.03 20.93
N HIS A 684 30.80 13.99 21.70
CA HIS A 684 32.15 13.42 21.72
C HIS A 684 32.38 12.47 20.54
N SER A 685 33.66 12.14 20.25
CA SER A 685 34.05 11.27 19.12
C SER A 685 33.38 9.88 19.15
N ASP A 686 33.20 9.30 20.35
CA ASP A 686 32.49 8.01 20.50
C ASP A 686 31.00 8.12 20.16
N ASP A 687 30.36 9.27 20.42
CA ASP A 687 28.99 9.55 20.04
C ASP A 687 28.83 9.72 18.54
N LEU A 688 29.82 10.29 17.84
CA LEU A 688 29.83 10.39 16.38
C LEU A 688 29.88 9.01 15.71
N LEU A 689 30.69 8.10 16.24
CA LEU A 689 30.75 6.71 15.77
C LEU A 689 29.40 6.01 16.00
N ALA A 690 28.81 6.16 17.19
CA ALA A 690 27.47 5.61 17.50
C ALA A 690 26.40 6.17 16.55
N MET A 691 26.47 7.47 16.26
CA MET A 691 25.53 8.13 15.35
C MET A 691 25.63 7.60 13.91
N LEU A 692 26.82 7.36 13.40
CA LEU A 692 27.01 6.80 12.06
C LEU A 692 26.60 5.34 11.97
N THR A 693 26.79 4.56 13.05
CA THR A 693 26.39 3.15 13.09
C THR A 693 24.88 2.96 13.22
N ALA A 694 24.17 3.92 13.85
CA ALA A 694 22.71 3.88 14.06
C ALA A 694 22.02 5.15 13.50
N LYS A 695 22.47 5.64 12.34
CA LYS A 695 22.04 6.91 11.75
C LYS A 695 20.52 7.08 11.64
N GLU A 696 19.78 6.01 11.33
CA GLU A 696 18.30 6.05 11.21
C GLU A 696 17.65 6.35 12.57
N THR A 697 18.16 5.76 13.65
CA THR A 697 17.62 5.98 15.01
C THR A 697 17.92 7.41 15.48
N TYR A 698 19.14 7.90 15.24
CA TYR A 698 19.50 9.27 15.61
C TYR A 698 18.74 10.30 14.78
N ALA A 699 18.62 10.07 13.45
CA ALA A 699 17.85 10.92 12.56
C ALA A 699 16.37 10.96 12.96
N LYS A 700 15.79 9.82 13.35
CA LYS A 700 14.41 9.75 13.83
C LYS A 700 14.20 10.61 15.08
N LYS A 701 15.09 10.53 16.07
CA LYS A 701 15.02 11.36 17.29
C LYS A 701 15.18 12.85 17.02
N ILE A 702 16.06 13.21 16.09
CA ILE A 702 16.22 14.61 15.66
C ILE A 702 14.96 15.07 14.93
N GLN A 703 14.39 14.24 14.06
CA GLN A 703 13.15 14.55 13.36
C GLN A 703 11.96 14.71 14.33
N GLU A 704 11.82 13.85 15.32
CA GLU A 704 10.80 13.95 16.38
C GLU A 704 10.94 15.27 17.16
N LYS A 705 12.17 15.71 17.44
CA LYS A 705 12.41 17.00 18.09
C LYS A 705 12.01 18.17 17.18
N ILE A 706 12.37 18.12 15.89
CA ILE A 706 11.98 19.13 14.91
C ILE A 706 10.44 19.18 14.78
N ASP A 707 9.78 18.04 14.68
CA ASP A 707 8.32 17.96 14.57
C ASP A 707 7.63 18.51 15.83
N LYS A 708 8.18 18.26 17.03
CA LYS A 708 7.70 18.88 18.29
C LYS A 708 7.86 20.41 18.28
N LEU A 709 9.01 20.91 17.86
CA LEU A 709 9.24 22.37 17.75
C LEU A 709 8.27 23.01 16.75
N ALA A 710 8.05 22.36 15.62
CA ALA A 710 7.09 22.81 14.62
C ALA A 710 5.64 22.75 15.13
N ALA A 711 5.27 21.72 15.90
CA ALA A 711 3.94 21.62 16.52
C ALA A 711 3.68 22.75 17.51
N VAL A 712 4.66 23.05 18.39
CA VAL A 712 4.57 24.18 19.33
C VAL A 712 4.46 25.52 18.58
N TYR A 713 5.24 25.70 17.50
CA TYR A 713 5.16 26.90 16.68
C TYR A 713 3.80 27.04 16.00
N LYS A 714 3.27 25.96 15.39
CA LYS A 714 1.92 25.96 14.77
C LYS A 714 0.83 26.33 15.77
N GLN A 715 0.87 25.74 16.96
CA GLN A 715 -0.10 26.06 18.03
C GLN A 715 -0.04 27.53 18.43
N LYS A 716 1.17 28.06 18.67
CA LYS A 716 1.36 29.48 19.01
C LYS A 716 0.91 30.41 17.90
N ARG A 717 1.25 30.08 16.65
CA ARG A 717 0.87 30.89 15.47
C ARG A 717 -0.65 30.85 15.24
N PHE A 718 -1.28 29.70 15.45
CA PHE A 718 -2.73 29.56 15.36
C PHE A 718 -3.42 30.47 16.37
N MET A 719 -3.00 30.47 17.65
CA MET A 719 -3.58 31.33 18.69
C MET A 719 -3.40 32.80 18.34
N GLN A 720 -2.22 33.19 17.88
CA GLN A 720 -1.92 34.55 17.47
C GLN A 720 -2.83 35.01 16.32
N LEU A 721 -2.94 34.24 15.25
CA LEU A 721 -3.76 34.59 14.09
C LEU A 721 -5.27 34.59 14.41
N LEU A 722 -5.70 33.73 15.34
CA LEU A 722 -7.08 33.74 15.83
C LEU A 722 -7.38 35.00 16.62
N ASP A 723 -6.46 35.42 17.51
CA ASP A 723 -6.59 36.67 18.29
C ASP A 723 -6.51 37.93 17.40
N GLU A 724 -5.72 37.90 16.33
CA GLU A 724 -5.59 38.97 15.34
C GLU A 724 -6.80 39.03 14.37
N GLY A 725 -7.69 38.03 14.36
CA GLY A 725 -8.83 37.92 13.45
C GLY A 725 -8.46 37.58 11.99
N GLU A 726 -7.25 37.05 11.79
CA GLU A 726 -6.80 36.50 10.49
C GLU A 726 -7.33 35.07 10.27
N ILE A 727 -7.70 34.38 11.37
CA ILE A 727 -8.40 33.09 11.36
C ILE A 727 -9.79 33.33 11.98
N GLU A 728 -10.83 32.83 11.31
CA GLU A 728 -12.19 32.83 11.83
C GLU A 728 -12.90 31.52 11.55
N CYS A 729 -14.03 31.23 12.23
CA CYS A 729 -14.91 30.11 11.92
C CYS A 729 -15.91 30.47 10.83
N CYS A 730 -15.95 29.71 9.76
CA CYS A 730 -16.91 29.85 8.67
C CYS A 730 -17.84 28.62 8.65
N GLU A 731 -19.14 28.82 8.64
CA GLU A 731 -20.17 27.78 8.52
C GLU A 731 -20.25 27.29 7.08
N ARG A 732 -19.39 26.35 6.68
CA ARG A 732 -19.26 25.90 5.28
C ARG A 732 -19.37 24.41 5.07
N TYR A 733 -19.07 23.57 6.08
CA TYR A 733 -19.10 22.12 5.91
C TYR A 733 -20.55 21.61 5.98
N GLU A 734 -20.96 20.96 4.91
CA GLU A 734 -22.24 20.27 4.80
C GLU A 734 -22.07 18.79 5.14
N VAL A 735 -23.00 18.24 5.91
CA VAL A 735 -23.06 16.80 6.16
C VAL A 735 -23.39 16.10 4.84
N PRO A 736 -22.61 15.10 4.40
CA PRO A 736 -22.85 14.44 3.13
C PRO A 736 -24.19 13.69 3.10
N ASP A 737 -24.87 13.67 1.94
CA ASP A 737 -26.16 12.98 1.76
C ASP A 737 -26.07 11.46 1.97
N PHE A 738 -24.85 10.89 1.88
CA PHE A 738 -24.57 9.46 2.10
C PHE A 738 -23.11 9.27 2.52
N ILE A 739 -22.85 8.14 3.17
CA ILE A 739 -21.51 7.66 3.54
C ILE A 739 -21.20 6.30 2.88
N THR A 740 -19.92 5.98 2.73
CA THR A 740 -19.46 4.73 2.10
C THR A 740 -18.40 4.05 2.96
N PRO A 741 -18.68 3.67 4.21
CA PRO A 741 -17.72 2.95 5.04
C PRO A 741 -17.46 1.55 4.47
N LEU A 742 -16.20 1.08 4.59
CA LEU A 742 -15.83 -0.28 4.19
C LEU A 742 -16.38 -1.34 5.16
N ASP A 743 -16.48 -0.95 6.43
CA ASP A 743 -17.06 -1.73 7.51
C ASP A 743 -18.19 -0.92 8.17
N PHE A 744 -19.32 -1.54 8.46
CA PHE A 744 -20.51 -0.84 8.90
C PHE A 744 -21.33 -1.66 9.90
N THR A 745 -22.06 -0.94 10.73
CA THR A 745 -22.96 -1.50 11.74
C THR A 745 -24.27 -1.97 11.11
N ASP A 746 -25.02 -2.85 11.82
CA ASP A 746 -26.46 -2.92 11.64
C ASP A 746 -27.13 -1.58 11.98
N ALA A 747 -28.39 -1.42 11.58
CA ALA A 747 -29.17 -0.21 11.84
C ALA A 747 -29.28 0.08 13.35
N LEU A 748 -28.51 1.05 13.85
CA LEU A 748 -28.55 1.47 15.26
C LEU A 748 -29.62 2.56 15.50
N PRO A 749 -30.22 2.63 16.70
CA PRO A 749 -31.19 3.68 17.02
C PRO A 749 -30.60 5.07 16.88
N LYS A 750 -31.37 6.00 16.32
CA LYS A 750 -30.98 7.41 16.13
C LYS A 750 -29.73 7.65 15.32
N SER A 751 -29.20 6.67 14.57
CA SER A 751 -28.10 6.94 13.63
C SER A 751 -28.58 7.92 12.55
N LEU A 752 -27.70 8.81 12.10
CA LEU A 752 -27.99 9.75 11.01
C LEU A 752 -28.19 9.01 9.68
N TYR A 753 -27.35 8.05 9.41
CA TYR A 753 -27.38 7.25 8.19
C TYR A 753 -28.06 5.89 8.41
N GLU A 754 -28.45 5.22 7.34
CA GLU A 754 -29.06 3.88 7.36
C GLU A 754 -28.17 2.86 8.07
N ALA A 755 -26.85 3.02 7.96
CA ALA A 755 -25.84 2.34 8.78
C ALA A 755 -24.64 3.27 9.00
N GLU A 756 -23.87 3.03 10.05
CA GLU A 756 -22.71 3.83 10.43
C GLU A 756 -21.41 3.00 10.29
N LYS A 757 -20.25 3.67 10.33
CA LYS A 757 -18.96 2.97 10.33
C LYS A 757 -18.79 2.12 11.58
N ASN A 758 -18.36 0.86 11.40
CA ASN A 758 -18.15 -0.11 12.47
C ASN A 758 -16.66 -0.22 12.83
N ASP A 759 -16.12 0.82 13.48
CA ASP A 759 -14.73 0.83 13.99
C ASP A 759 -14.64 1.24 15.47
N MET A 760 -15.76 1.17 16.17
CA MET A 760 -15.87 1.57 17.56
C MET A 760 -15.29 0.52 18.50
N ASN A 761 -14.42 0.95 19.43
CA ASN A 761 -13.93 0.11 20.51
C ASN A 761 -14.98 -0.01 21.63
N GLU A 762 -14.70 -0.88 22.62
CA GLU A 762 -15.62 -1.14 23.75
C GLU A 762 -16.02 0.10 24.54
N TYR A 763 -15.09 1.03 24.72
CA TYR A 763 -15.36 2.27 25.46
C TYR A 763 -16.18 3.27 24.62
N GLU A 764 -15.91 3.40 23.34
CA GLU A 764 -16.72 4.19 22.40
C GLU A 764 -18.15 3.70 22.32
N HIS A 765 -18.37 2.37 22.40
CA HIS A 765 -19.72 1.81 22.51
C HIS A 765 -20.42 2.23 23.81
N LYS A 766 -19.72 2.26 24.97
CA LYS A 766 -20.31 2.74 26.23
C LYS A 766 -20.73 4.22 26.13
N VAL A 767 -19.91 5.05 25.48
CA VAL A 767 -20.24 6.47 25.23
C VAL A 767 -21.45 6.59 24.30
N LEU A 768 -21.50 5.77 23.25
CA LEU A 768 -22.61 5.72 22.30
C LEU A 768 -23.92 5.29 22.98
N ASP A 769 -23.89 4.30 23.87
CA ASP A 769 -25.07 3.83 24.63
C ASP A 769 -25.66 4.98 25.48
N VAL A 770 -24.82 5.81 26.10
CA VAL A 770 -25.25 7.02 26.81
C VAL A 770 -25.93 7.99 25.85
N ILE A 771 -25.37 8.23 24.65
CA ILE A 771 -25.93 9.13 23.64
C ILE A 771 -27.32 8.63 23.17
N ILE A 772 -27.41 7.37 22.78
CA ILE A 772 -28.65 6.73 22.30
C ILE A 772 -29.74 6.74 23.38
N GLY A 773 -29.36 6.55 24.65
CA GLY A 773 -30.26 6.52 25.79
C GLY A 773 -30.96 7.86 26.08
N GLN A 774 -30.43 9.01 25.63
CA GLN A 774 -30.99 10.32 25.92
C GLN A 774 -32.15 10.68 25.02
N SER A 775 -33.28 11.08 25.60
CA SER A 775 -34.52 11.40 24.84
C SER A 775 -34.45 12.70 24.04
N ASN A 776 -33.50 13.59 24.36
CA ASN A 776 -33.27 14.88 23.69
C ASN A 776 -32.39 14.79 22.45
N ILE A 777 -31.83 13.62 22.12
CA ILE A 777 -31.02 13.42 20.91
C ILE A 777 -31.95 13.14 19.71
N VAL A 778 -31.70 13.88 18.61
CA VAL A 778 -32.36 13.68 17.31
C VAL A 778 -31.64 12.58 16.55
N TRP A 779 -30.33 12.77 16.29
CA TRP A 779 -29.49 11.77 15.64
C TRP A 779 -28.02 11.91 16.05
N TRP A 780 -27.26 10.86 15.78
CA TRP A 780 -25.81 10.81 15.93
C TRP A 780 -25.18 10.21 14.66
N HIS A 781 -23.88 10.53 14.42
CA HIS A 781 -23.07 10.05 13.31
C HIS A 781 -21.64 9.73 13.78
N ARG A 782 -21.10 8.56 13.38
CA ARG A 782 -19.69 8.21 13.56
C ARG A 782 -18.85 8.92 12.52
N ILE A 783 -18.03 9.89 12.91
CA ILE A 783 -17.18 10.64 11.98
C ILE A 783 -16.12 9.71 11.40
N ILE A 784 -16.02 9.67 10.08
CA ILE A 784 -15.05 8.84 9.35
C ILE A 784 -13.78 9.64 9.18
N GLU A 785 -12.67 9.18 9.78
CA GLU A 785 -11.35 9.83 9.69
C GLU A 785 -10.96 10.08 8.22
N ARG A 786 -10.48 11.28 7.90
CA ARG A 786 -10.07 11.76 6.57
C ARG A 786 -11.17 11.87 5.51
N GLN A 787 -12.41 11.48 5.81
CA GLN A 787 -13.55 11.59 4.91
C GLN A 787 -14.67 12.47 5.47
N GLY A 788 -14.87 12.46 6.80
CA GLY A 788 -15.88 13.24 7.50
C GLY A 788 -15.41 14.62 7.93
N PHE A 789 -16.21 15.23 8.82
CA PHE A 789 -15.88 16.51 9.43
C PHE A 789 -14.61 16.41 10.27
N CYS A 790 -13.76 17.43 10.17
CA CYS A 790 -12.63 17.60 11.09
C CYS A 790 -12.59 19.02 11.63
N ILE A 791 -12.21 19.18 12.88
CA ILE A 791 -11.77 20.45 13.44
C ILE A 791 -10.37 20.70 12.90
N ASN A 792 -10.28 21.56 11.88
CA ASN A 792 -9.02 21.95 11.26
C ASN A 792 -8.40 23.13 12.04
N GLY A 793 -7.11 23.02 12.39
CA GLY A 793 -6.42 24.04 13.15
C GLY A 793 -4.92 23.83 13.10
N PHE A 794 -4.24 23.95 14.24
CA PHE A 794 -2.82 23.59 14.33
C PHE A 794 -2.57 22.06 14.23
N ILE A 795 -3.63 21.25 14.37
CA ILE A 795 -3.74 19.84 14.00
C ILE A 795 -5.07 19.64 13.27
N ASN A 796 -5.23 18.54 12.52
CA ASN A 796 -6.52 18.08 12.00
C ASN A 796 -7.08 17.04 12.98
N HIS A 797 -8.14 17.39 13.71
CA HIS A 797 -8.77 16.53 14.69
C HIS A 797 -10.12 16.04 14.20
N TYR A 798 -10.32 14.72 14.17
CA TYR A 798 -11.56 14.04 13.82
C TYR A 798 -12.19 13.49 15.11
N PRO A 799 -13.19 14.16 15.70
CA PRO A 799 -13.92 13.63 16.85
C PRO A 799 -14.65 12.33 16.53
N ASP A 800 -14.91 11.51 17.53
CA ASP A 800 -15.55 10.22 17.31
C ASP A 800 -17.01 10.35 16.86
N PHE A 801 -17.78 11.24 17.48
CA PHE A 801 -19.20 11.39 17.21
C PHE A 801 -19.59 12.85 16.93
N LEU A 802 -20.49 13.00 15.94
CA LEU A 802 -21.28 14.21 15.70
C LEU A 802 -22.71 13.93 16.16
N VAL A 803 -23.28 14.78 17.00
CA VAL A 803 -24.62 14.58 17.59
C VAL A 803 -25.45 15.85 17.48
N LEU A 804 -26.73 15.72 17.09
CA LEU A 804 -27.70 16.80 17.07
C LEU A 804 -28.76 16.57 18.15
N THR A 805 -29.01 17.62 18.94
CA THR A 805 -30.07 17.59 19.96
C THR A 805 -31.38 18.26 19.46
N LYS A 806 -32.50 17.96 20.10
CA LYS A 806 -33.82 18.58 19.81
C LYS A 806 -33.84 20.08 20.00
N ASN A 807 -32.96 20.61 20.87
CA ASN A 807 -32.82 22.05 21.09
C ASN A 807 -31.87 22.72 20.06
N GLY A 808 -31.48 22.01 18.99
CA GLY A 808 -30.60 22.51 17.95
C GLY A 808 -29.11 22.60 18.36
N LYS A 809 -28.70 22.01 19.50
CA LYS A 809 -27.28 21.98 19.89
C LYS A 809 -26.56 20.88 19.10
N VAL A 810 -25.38 21.23 18.63
CA VAL A 810 -24.46 20.34 17.90
C VAL A 810 -23.32 19.96 18.80
N LEU A 811 -23.11 18.67 19.01
CA LEU A 811 -22.07 18.17 19.90
C LEU A 811 -21.03 17.40 19.08
N LEU A 812 -19.77 17.70 19.29
CA LEU A 812 -18.62 16.91 18.85
C LEU A 812 -18.06 16.20 20.08
N ILE A 813 -18.01 14.87 20.03
CA ILE A 813 -17.65 14.05 21.18
C ILE A 813 -16.45 13.18 20.80
N GLU A 814 -15.42 13.22 21.63
CA GLU A 814 -14.22 12.38 21.58
C GLU A 814 -14.20 11.44 22.80
N ALA A 815 -14.11 10.15 22.58
CA ALA A 815 -13.99 9.14 23.64
C ALA A 815 -12.51 8.76 23.85
N LYS A 816 -12.03 8.77 25.11
CA LYS A 816 -10.63 8.46 25.45
C LYS A 816 -10.54 7.45 26.58
N GLY A 817 -9.84 6.33 26.33
CA GLY A 817 -9.40 5.43 27.39
C GLY A 817 -8.39 6.13 28.32
N ASP A 818 -8.37 5.76 29.60
CA ASP A 818 -7.55 6.43 30.64
C ASP A 818 -6.04 6.46 30.36
N HIS A 819 -5.51 5.44 29.67
CA HIS A 819 -4.10 5.36 29.30
C HIS A 819 -3.68 6.34 28.18
N LEU A 820 -4.64 7.08 27.61
CA LEU A 820 -4.43 8.05 26.53
C LEU A 820 -4.45 9.51 26.98
N ALA A 821 -4.38 9.77 28.30
CA ALA A 821 -4.19 11.09 28.86
C ALA A 821 -2.73 11.57 28.62
N ASN A 822 -2.47 12.13 27.43
CA ASN A 822 -1.14 12.57 26.99
C ASN A 822 -1.21 13.92 26.26
N ASP A 823 -0.06 14.44 25.80
CA ASP A 823 0.08 15.70 25.08
C ASP A 823 -0.84 15.78 23.82
N ASP A 824 -1.11 14.65 23.14
CA ASP A 824 -2.00 14.59 21.98
C ASP A 824 -3.46 14.88 22.39
N SER A 825 -3.93 14.25 23.47
CA SER A 825 -5.28 14.48 24.01
C SER A 825 -5.45 15.92 24.51
N GLU A 826 -4.40 16.51 25.12
CA GLU A 826 -4.41 17.90 25.54
C GLU A 826 -4.53 18.85 24.32
N ASN A 827 -3.76 18.61 23.26
CA ASN A 827 -3.83 19.40 22.03
C ASN A 827 -5.21 19.32 21.35
N LYS A 828 -5.82 18.13 21.32
CA LYS A 828 -7.18 17.93 20.80
C LYS A 828 -8.22 18.69 21.63
N LEU A 829 -8.10 18.61 22.97
CA LEU A 829 -9.00 19.32 23.88
C LEU A 829 -8.88 20.85 23.72
N ILE A 830 -7.64 21.37 23.65
CA ILE A 830 -7.40 22.82 23.42
C ILE A 830 -8.02 23.25 22.09
N LEU A 831 -7.78 22.50 21.00
CA LEU A 831 -8.33 22.84 19.69
C LEU A 831 -9.86 22.77 19.68
N GLY A 832 -10.45 21.71 20.26
CA GLY A 832 -11.90 21.52 20.33
C GLY A 832 -12.58 22.64 21.11
N ARG A 833 -11.97 23.13 22.19
CA ARG A 833 -12.47 24.28 22.95
C ARG A 833 -12.39 25.59 22.16
N LYS A 834 -11.26 25.84 21.50
CA LYS A 834 -11.13 27.02 20.64
C LYS A 834 -12.16 27.01 19.50
N TRP A 835 -12.42 25.83 18.94
CA TRP A 835 -13.48 25.66 17.97
C TRP A 835 -14.86 25.97 18.59
N GLN A 836 -15.18 25.45 19.76
CA GLN A 836 -16.45 25.72 20.44
C GLN A 836 -16.64 27.21 20.73
N GLU A 837 -15.57 27.91 21.16
CA GLU A 837 -15.59 29.35 21.43
C GLU A 837 -15.87 30.14 20.15
N ALA A 838 -15.22 29.81 19.05
CA ALA A 838 -15.32 30.48 17.76
C ALA A 838 -16.61 30.11 16.99
N ALA A 839 -17.08 28.87 17.09
CA ALA A 839 -18.27 28.35 16.43
C ALA A 839 -19.59 28.89 17.04
N GLY A 840 -19.58 29.33 18.30
CA GLY A 840 -20.74 29.96 18.93
C GLY A 840 -21.53 29.08 19.87
N ARG A 841 -22.66 29.65 20.41
CA ARG A 841 -23.39 29.06 21.54
C ARG A 841 -24.11 27.75 21.25
N ASP A 842 -24.31 27.38 19.99
CA ASP A 842 -25.04 26.19 19.62
C ASP A 842 -24.12 24.97 19.45
N TYR A 843 -22.82 25.19 19.47
CA TYR A 843 -21.80 24.16 19.28
C TYR A 843 -21.10 23.82 20.60
N ARG A 844 -20.79 22.53 20.82
CA ARG A 844 -20.08 22.03 22.00
C ARG A 844 -19.08 21.00 21.58
N TYR A 845 -17.90 21.03 22.22
CA TYR A 845 -16.90 19.98 22.15
C TYR A 845 -16.76 19.32 23.52
N MET A 846 -16.75 17.99 23.55
CA MET A 846 -16.73 17.21 24.77
C MET A 846 -15.75 16.04 24.62
N MET A 847 -14.78 15.94 25.54
CA MET A 847 -13.88 14.80 25.62
C MET A 847 -14.26 13.95 26.82
N VAL A 848 -14.57 12.66 26.60
CA VAL A 848 -15.11 11.74 27.60
C VAL A 848 -14.09 10.69 27.96
N PHE A 849 -13.71 10.59 29.24
CA PHE A 849 -12.74 9.63 29.79
C PHE A 849 -13.45 8.58 30.65
N GLU A 850 -12.90 7.37 30.72
CA GLU A 850 -13.44 6.30 31.57
C GLU A 850 -13.28 6.64 33.05
N LYS A 851 -12.09 7.16 33.45
CA LYS A 851 -11.79 7.73 34.76
C LYS A 851 -11.10 9.05 34.55
N LYS A 852 -11.57 10.10 35.19
CA LYS A 852 -11.07 11.46 34.95
C LYS A 852 -9.69 11.68 35.61
N GLU A 853 -8.64 11.62 34.83
CA GLU A 853 -7.31 12.09 35.26
C GLU A 853 -7.02 13.54 34.81
N PHE A 854 -7.73 14.05 33.81
CA PHE A 854 -7.62 15.41 33.29
C PHE A 854 -8.59 16.36 33.98
N GLN A 855 -8.06 17.31 34.75
CA GLN A 855 -8.86 18.39 35.35
C GLN A 855 -8.92 19.62 34.44
N HIS A 856 -9.44 19.46 33.23
CA HIS A 856 -9.66 20.56 32.30
C HIS A 856 -11.16 20.70 31.98
N ASP A 857 -11.61 21.94 31.81
CA ASP A 857 -12.96 22.24 31.36
C ASP A 857 -13.16 21.67 29.94
N GLY A 858 -14.26 20.95 29.69
CA GLY A 858 -14.52 20.21 28.44
C GLY A 858 -14.10 18.73 28.50
N ALA A 859 -13.45 18.27 29.56
CA ALA A 859 -13.17 16.88 29.88
C ALA A 859 -14.17 16.37 30.93
N TYR A 860 -14.78 15.21 30.68
CA TYR A 860 -15.84 14.63 31.50
C TYR A 860 -15.55 13.15 31.76
N THR A 861 -15.95 12.63 32.91
CA THR A 861 -16.16 11.20 33.09
C THR A 861 -17.44 10.76 32.38
N LEU A 862 -17.63 9.46 32.18
CA LEU A 862 -18.84 8.94 31.51
C LEU A 862 -20.13 9.35 32.26
N ASP A 863 -20.10 9.35 33.62
CA ASP A 863 -21.22 9.76 34.45
C ASP A 863 -21.50 11.27 34.36
N GLU A 864 -20.47 12.11 34.42
CA GLU A 864 -20.59 13.56 34.25
C GLU A 864 -21.14 13.88 32.84
N PHE A 865 -20.64 13.19 31.82
CA PHE A 865 -21.11 13.33 30.44
C PHE A 865 -22.61 13.00 30.33
N ALA A 866 -23.07 11.89 30.95
CA ALA A 866 -24.48 11.50 30.95
C ALA A 866 -25.39 12.58 31.57
N GLU A 867 -24.94 13.22 32.67
CA GLU A 867 -25.69 14.29 33.31
C GLU A 867 -25.69 15.62 32.53
N VAL A 868 -24.58 15.91 31.80
CA VAL A 868 -24.48 17.13 30.99
C VAL A 868 -25.30 17.00 29.70
N ILE A 869 -25.16 15.87 28.97
CA ILE A 869 -25.88 15.66 27.69
C ILE A 869 -27.41 15.64 27.89
N LYS A 870 -27.87 15.16 29.02
CA LYS A 870 -29.31 15.16 29.40
C LYS A 870 -29.92 16.57 29.52
N LYS A 871 -29.08 17.58 29.85
CA LYS A 871 -29.53 18.98 30.06
C LYS A 871 -29.42 19.83 28.77
N LEU A 872 -28.73 19.35 27.74
CA LEU A 872 -28.59 20.00 26.44
C LEU A 872 -29.74 19.65 25.53
#